data_31dc431cfa6bdae8fc56b1cb02750e51
#
_entry.id   31dc431cfa6bdae8fc56b1cb02750e51
#
_cell.length_a   1.000
_cell.length_b   1.000
_cell.length_c   1.000
_cell.angle_alpha   90.00
_cell.angle_beta   90.00
_cell.angle_gamma   90.00
#
_symmetry.space_group_name_H-M   'P 1'
#
loop_
_entity.id
_entity.type
_entity.pdbx_description
1 polymer ?
#
loop_
_entity_poly.entity_id
_entity_poly.type
_entity_poly.pdbx_seq_one_letter_code
_entity_poly.pdbx_strand_id
1 'polypeptide(L)'
;MSKFLMKKFFYKFLLLTIILFSITACKDKSELQNRIYLNTGWQYSNLGEPHEFINLPNQDLSRLSTLLDNKRGYIYLKNTFSIPVNFINKDPYLYLGRVKISAKVFINGHPLGSVGSFPPHQFTEGETSSYFKIPIEYLDFSSTNTISITVWCDDYGALQDDPFISSSNDVIHKIEFDNLINSKIYMIFSVVLLLVFLIYIFIFLLRKSEVENFSFGQICLHTACYLVTFYIGEYSIIYKHEYSFLLFEKIFNGAAPLLTCYFVINFARDFLKYKESRRSKGIRVLISLIAVSLPFFGRTISETKLLLYFSFLTMVVQFIFPLAIVIKGLVNKNERAIKLILCFVPIYIALISQLFSTYVFKNPFNPLILSIGWLFAIFFFLSLLIVNFVKMAGMFEYMNKNLEELVSERTETLEKEKNRALKEIDLAGFVQKSFYKVDTSELKDWDIDIAFKPMSGVSGDLYITFISENKLKGIGIFDISGHGIASGLVTMLVKNIIENEFQKGINLPLNEVMDKINERIIIEKGNIENYLTGMLIRFNKDDIELVNAGHPKAIVYHAESGEIKNVEEAGVNQFGAIGIADFPIEFETVHFNMSKGDELVLYTDGITECTSPDNKYFGADGILAVFKGNIGHSVKDQVTALPAALRKFSGSENFNDDITYIILKKLS
;
A
#
# COMPACT_ATOMS: atom_id res chain seq x y z
N MET A 1 -11.83 15.27 23.41
CA MET A 1 -12.50 15.89 22.22
C MET A 1 -13.62 15.02 21.61
N SER A 2 -13.49 13.68 21.52
CA SER A 2 -14.48 12.81 20.84
C SER A 2 -15.87 12.72 21.53
N LYS A 3 -15.93 12.64 22.86
CA LYS A 3 -17.21 12.55 23.61
C LYS A 3 -18.05 13.83 23.53
N PHE A 4 -17.43 15.00 23.47
CA PHE A 4 -18.10 16.30 23.40
C PHE A 4 -18.66 16.56 21.99
N LEU A 5 -17.91 16.24 20.95
CA LEU A 5 -18.36 16.32 19.55
C LEU A 5 -19.54 15.37 19.28
N MET A 6 -19.48 14.13 19.78
CA MET A 6 -20.55 13.16 19.66
C MET A 6 -21.85 13.63 20.34
N LYS A 7 -21.75 14.23 21.54
CA LYS A 7 -22.90 14.75 22.27
C LYS A 7 -23.57 15.93 21.54
N LYS A 8 -22.76 16.86 21.03
CA LYS A 8 -23.25 18.03 20.27
C LYS A 8 -23.90 17.61 18.93
N PHE A 9 -23.36 16.54 18.32
CA PHE A 9 -23.89 15.97 17.09
C PHE A 9 -25.23 15.24 17.32
N PHE A 10 -25.34 14.47 18.38
CA PHE A 10 -26.59 13.78 18.78
C PHE A 10 -27.72 14.77 19.03
N TYR A 11 -27.46 15.91 19.68
CA TYR A 11 -28.46 16.96 19.86
C TYR A 11 -28.90 17.64 18.56
N LYS A 12 -27.97 17.91 17.66
CA LYS A 12 -28.32 18.46 16.33
C LYS A 12 -29.12 17.49 15.49
N PHE A 13 -28.82 16.20 15.61
CA PHE A 13 -29.57 15.13 14.97
C PHE A 13 -31.00 15.02 15.49
N LEU A 14 -31.17 14.97 16.81
CA LEU A 14 -32.49 14.94 17.43
C LEU A 14 -33.33 16.16 17.01
N LEU A 15 -32.71 17.33 16.92
CA LEU A 15 -33.35 18.54 16.44
C LEU A 15 -33.76 18.43 14.96
N LEU A 16 -32.90 17.88 14.11
CA LEU A 16 -33.20 17.70 12.66
C LEU A 16 -34.33 16.67 12.44
N THR A 17 -34.36 15.56 13.23
CA THR A 17 -35.44 14.60 13.18
C THR A 17 -36.77 15.19 13.66
N ILE A 18 -36.75 16.05 14.68
CA ILE A 18 -37.94 16.77 15.19
C ILE A 18 -38.41 17.78 14.12
N ILE A 19 -37.51 18.49 13.45
CA ILE A 19 -37.84 19.43 12.39
C ILE A 19 -38.43 18.70 11.17
N LEU A 20 -37.87 17.57 10.77
CA LEU A 20 -38.40 16.72 9.70
C LEU A 20 -39.78 16.17 10.06
N PHE A 21 -39.99 15.77 11.31
CA PHE A 21 -41.30 15.32 11.80
C PHE A 21 -42.33 16.47 11.82
N SER A 22 -41.91 17.70 12.13
CA SER A 22 -42.81 18.87 12.12
C SER A 22 -43.16 19.32 10.71
N ILE A 23 -42.26 19.18 9.72
CA ILE A 23 -42.52 19.47 8.31
C ILE A 23 -43.56 18.48 7.73
N THR A 24 -43.54 17.21 8.12
CA THR A 24 -44.56 16.22 7.70
C THR A 24 -45.90 16.41 8.37
N ALA A 25 -45.96 17.16 9.48
CA ALA A 25 -47.19 17.42 10.23
C ALA A 25 -47.90 18.75 9.87
N CYS A 26 -47.21 19.67 9.17
CA CYS A 26 -47.85 20.91 8.70
C CYS A 26 -48.70 20.65 7.45
N LYS A 27 -49.95 20.31 7.65
CA LYS A 27 -51.02 20.43 6.63
C LYS A 27 -51.40 21.90 6.55
N ASP A 28 -51.12 22.53 5.42
CA ASP A 28 -51.58 23.90 5.17
C ASP A 28 -53.09 23.93 5.05
N LYS A 29 -53.73 24.55 6.03
CA LYS A 29 -55.21 24.60 6.15
C LYS A 29 -55.86 25.56 5.15
N SER A 30 -55.11 26.44 4.53
CA SER A 30 -55.66 27.51 3.66
C SER A 30 -56.00 27.06 2.24
N GLU A 31 -55.37 26.00 1.71
CA GLU A 31 -55.58 25.52 0.33
C GLU A 31 -56.66 24.44 0.22
N LEU A 32 -57.13 23.87 1.29
CA LEU A 32 -58.11 22.79 1.35
C LEU A 32 -59.53 23.20 0.86
N GLN A 33 -59.86 24.49 0.79
CA GLN A 33 -61.21 24.98 0.47
C GLN A 33 -61.62 24.88 -1.00
N ASN A 34 -60.66 24.65 -1.94
CA ASN A 34 -60.96 24.65 -3.38
C ASN A 34 -60.80 23.26 -4.03
N ARG A 35 -60.59 22.19 -3.28
CA ARG A 35 -60.43 20.82 -3.80
C ARG A 35 -61.77 20.09 -3.87
N ILE A 36 -62.02 19.46 -5.04
CA ILE A 36 -63.16 18.54 -5.19
C ILE A 36 -62.61 17.14 -4.94
N TYR A 37 -62.80 16.63 -3.72
CA TYR A 37 -62.34 15.30 -3.35
C TYR A 37 -63.21 14.22 -3.98
N LEU A 38 -62.56 13.18 -4.48
CA LEU A 38 -63.19 11.97 -5.07
C LEU A 38 -62.97 10.79 -4.12
N ASN A 39 -63.17 11.01 -2.80
CA ASN A 39 -62.89 10.00 -1.77
C ASN A 39 -64.14 9.15 -1.37
N THR A 40 -65.32 9.47 -1.94
CA THR A 40 -66.56 8.72 -1.71
C THR A 40 -67.32 8.59 -3.04
N GLY A 41 -68.26 7.65 -3.12
CA GLY A 41 -69.10 7.46 -4.28
C GLY A 41 -68.48 6.53 -5.34
N TRP A 42 -67.34 5.90 -5.03
CA TRP A 42 -66.73 4.94 -5.95
C TRP A 42 -67.56 3.67 -6.07
N GLN A 43 -67.74 3.28 -7.31
CA GLN A 43 -68.29 1.99 -7.73
C GLN A 43 -67.24 1.23 -8.50
N TYR A 44 -67.27 -0.08 -8.52
CA TYR A 44 -66.36 -0.91 -9.26
C TYR A 44 -67.04 -2.05 -10.01
N SER A 45 -66.38 -2.52 -11.06
CA SER A 45 -66.71 -3.76 -11.79
C SER A 45 -65.40 -4.47 -12.12
N ASN A 46 -65.37 -5.79 -12.08
CA ASN A 46 -64.29 -6.62 -12.53
C ASN A 46 -64.50 -7.14 -13.96
N LEU A 47 -65.65 -6.84 -14.58
CA LEU A 47 -66.04 -7.27 -15.93
C LEU A 47 -66.14 -6.09 -16.95
N GLY A 48 -66.07 -4.84 -16.46
CA GLY A 48 -66.21 -3.64 -17.27
C GLY A 48 -67.68 -3.37 -17.74
N GLU A 49 -67.82 -2.37 -18.63
CA GLU A 49 -69.14 -2.09 -19.22
C GLU A 49 -69.45 -3.13 -20.34
N PRO A 50 -70.72 -3.60 -20.51
CA PRO A 50 -71.95 -3.05 -19.92
C PRO A 50 -72.39 -3.68 -18.57
N HIS A 51 -71.50 -4.32 -17.79
CA HIS A 51 -71.86 -4.98 -16.56
C HIS A 51 -72.20 -3.96 -15.42
N GLU A 52 -72.94 -4.42 -14.44
CA GLU A 52 -73.31 -3.60 -13.27
C GLU A 52 -72.10 -3.21 -12.46
N PHE A 53 -72.07 -1.94 -12.02
CA PHE A 53 -71.08 -1.42 -11.07
C PHE A 53 -71.71 -1.50 -9.65
N ILE A 54 -70.94 -2.05 -8.73
CA ILE A 54 -71.31 -2.16 -7.30
C ILE A 54 -70.46 -1.20 -6.48
N ASN A 55 -71.04 -0.80 -5.33
CA ASN A 55 -70.31 0.12 -4.45
C ASN A 55 -69.00 -0.47 -3.95
N LEU A 56 -67.93 0.33 -4.03
CA LEU A 56 -66.61 -0.08 -3.55
C LEU A 56 -66.62 -0.26 -2.01
N PRO A 57 -66.24 -1.44 -1.49
CA PRO A 57 -66.20 -1.69 -0.02
C PRO A 57 -65.31 -0.66 0.66
N ASN A 58 -65.84 -0.05 1.73
CA ASN A 58 -65.15 0.96 2.56
C ASN A 58 -64.54 2.16 1.76
N GLN A 59 -64.88 2.29 0.48
CA GLN A 59 -64.29 3.30 -0.42
C GLN A 59 -62.78 3.26 -0.45
N ASP A 60 -62.17 2.08 -0.24
CA ASP A 60 -60.73 1.88 -0.09
C ASP A 60 -60.08 1.58 -1.48
N LEU A 61 -59.52 2.59 -2.06
CA LEU A 61 -58.83 2.48 -3.37
C LEU A 61 -57.40 1.85 -3.22
N SER A 62 -56.93 1.65 -1.98
CA SER A 62 -55.60 1.10 -1.70
C SER A 62 -55.56 -0.44 -1.80
N ARG A 63 -56.71 -1.13 -1.85
CA ARG A 63 -56.81 -2.60 -1.81
C ARG A 63 -57.56 -3.21 -2.98
N LEU A 64 -57.51 -2.59 -4.15
CA LEU A 64 -58.30 -3.02 -5.29
C LEU A 64 -58.03 -4.48 -5.68
N SER A 65 -56.77 -4.94 -5.66
CA SER A 65 -56.40 -6.32 -5.98
C SER A 65 -57.16 -7.38 -5.15
N THR A 66 -57.60 -7.04 -3.94
CA THR A 66 -58.35 -7.97 -3.09
C THR A 66 -59.77 -8.25 -3.56
N LEU A 67 -60.26 -7.45 -4.52
CA LEU A 67 -61.61 -7.61 -5.13
C LEU A 67 -61.60 -8.63 -6.27
N LEU A 68 -60.44 -9.17 -6.65
CA LEU A 68 -60.27 -10.17 -7.69
C LEU A 68 -59.97 -11.54 -7.09
N ASP A 69 -60.57 -12.61 -7.61
CA ASP A 69 -60.43 -13.97 -7.09
C ASP A 69 -58.94 -14.42 -7.05
N ASN A 70 -58.20 -14.12 -8.08
CA ASN A 70 -56.76 -14.46 -8.16
C ASN A 70 -55.86 -13.26 -7.93
N LYS A 71 -56.35 -12.14 -7.39
CA LYS A 71 -55.68 -10.86 -7.21
C LYS A 71 -55.05 -10.31 -8.52
N ARG A 72 -55.44 -10.82 -9.70
CA ARG A 72 -54.91 -10.47 -11.00
C ARG A 72 -56.05 -10.23 -12.01
N GLY A 73 -56.02 -9.07 -12.63
CA GLY A 73 -57.01 -8.69 -13.64
C GLY A 73 -57.22 -7.18 -13.70
N TYR A 74 -58.22 -6.81 -14.48
CA TYR A 74 -58.67 -5.43 -14.58
C TYR A 74 -59.76 -5.14 -13.56
N ILE A 75 -59.72 -3.94 -12.97
CA ILE A 75 -60.76 -3.35 -12.16
C ILE A 75 -61.16 -2.03 -12.83
N TYR A 76 -62.43 -1.90 -13.05
CA TYR A 76 -63.03 -0.70 -13.63
C TYR A 76 -63.71 0.06 -12.47
N LEU A 77 -63.24 1.31 -12.24
CA LEU A 77 -63.77 2.21 -11.24
C LEU A 77 -64.60 3.30 -11.91
N LYS A 78 -65.67 3.71 -11.24
CA LYS A 78 -66.55 4.81 -11.68
C LYS A 78 -66.93 5.65 -10.51
N ASN A 79 -66.91 6.98 -10.68
CA ASN A 79 -67.38 7.95 -9.71
C ASN A 79 -68.02 9.14 -10.43
N THR A 80 -68.88 9.87 -9.73
CA THR A 80 -69.53 11.07 -10.27
C THR A 80 -69.19 12.28 -9.44
N PHE A 81 -69.03 13.42 -10.05
CA PHE A 81 -68.68 14.67 -9.39
C PHE A 81 -69.32 15.86 -10.10
N SER A 82 -69.57 16.93 -9.33
CA SER A 82 -70.01 18.23 -9.92
C SER A 82 -68.83 19.21 -9.80
N ILE A 83 -68.67 20.03 -10.83
CA ILE A 83 -67.61 21.04 -10.89
C ILE A 83 -68.23 22.43 -10.96
N PRO A 84 -67.84 23.34 -10.04
CA PRO A 84 -68.34 24.71 -10.06
C PRO A 84 -67.89 25.52 -11.29
N VAL A 85 -68.73 26.42 -11.78
CA VAL A 85 -68.47 27.25 -12.98
C VAL A 85 -67.22 28.08 -12.84
N ASN A 86 -66.77 28.42 -11.62
CA ASN A 86 -65.51 29.16 -11.36
C ASN A 86 -64.25 28.40 -11.73
N PHE A 87 -64.33 27.11 -12.05
CA PHE A 87 -63.19 26.32 -12.53
C PHE A 87 -62.89 26.54 -14.02
N ILE A 88 -63.80 27.14 -14.83
CA ILE A 88 -63.59 27.49 -16.22
C ILE A 88 -62.27 28.34 -16.38
N ASN A 89 -62.01 29.23 -15.47
CA ASN A 89 -60.85 30.15 -15.54
C ASN A 89 -59.67 29.66 -14.70
N LYS A 90 -59.71 28.45 -14.14
CA LYS A 90 -58.68 27.93 -13.20
C LYS A 90 -57.85 26.77 -13.73
N ASP A 91 -57.95 26.44 -15.04
CA ASP A 91 -57.27 25.26 -15.60
C ASP A 91 -57.41 24.04 -14.68
N PRO A 92 -58.50 23.25 -14.74
CA PRO A 92 -58.74 22.14 -13.85
C PRO A 92 -57.75 20.98 -14.10
N TYR A 93 -57.18 20.47 -13.07
CA TYR A 93 -56.29 19.31 -13.07
C TYR A 93 -56.83 18.23 -12.12
N LEU A 94 -56.74 17.00 -12.55
CA LEU A 94 -56.95 15.82 -11.71
C LEU A 94 -55.62 15.43 -11.08
N TYR A 95 -55.54 15.43 -9.75
CA TYR A 95 -54.54 14.74 -8.99
C TYR A 95 -55.00 13.29 -8.85
N LEU A 96 -54.27 12.32 -9.42
CA LEU A 96 -54.57 10.90 -9.29
C LEU A 96 -53.78 10.29 -8.10
N GLY A 97 -52.66 10.88 -7.76
CA GLY A 97 -51.71 10.37 -6.76
C GLY A 97 -50.88 9.21 -7.28
N ARG A 98 -50.43 8.35 -6.38
CA ARG A 98 -49.55 7.21 -6.70
C ARG A 98 -50.37 6.01 -7.16
N VAL A 99 -49.95 5.44 -8.30
CA VAL A 99 -50.55 4.25 -8.88
C VAL A 99 -49.59 3.08 -8.78
N LYS A 100 -50.04 1.97 -8.21
CA LYS A 100 -49.14 0.85 -7.92
C LYS A 100 -48.62 0.09 -9.14
N ILE A 101 -49.39 -0.11 -10.16
CA ILE A 101 -48.91 -0.73 -11.43
C ILE A 101 -49.28 0.18 -12.58
N SER A 102 -50.53 0.12 -13.03
CA SER A 102 -50.99 0.97 -14.13
C SER A 102 -52.45 1.33 -13.98
N ALA A 103 -52.77 2.54 -14.45
CA ALA A 103 -54.14 3.03 -14.51
C ALA A 103 -54.36 3.85 -15.79
N LYS A 104 -55.57 3.82 -16.34
CA LYS A 104 -56.00 4.64 -17.44
C LYS A 104 -57.26 5.42 -17.03
N VAL A 105 -57.25 6.71 -17.27
CA VAL A 105 -58.26 7.64 -16.73
C VAL A 105 -59.08 8.24 -17.86
N PHE A 106 -60.41 8.33 -17.63
CA PHE A 106 -61.37 8.93 -18.54
C PHE A 106 -62.25 9.91 -17.80
N ILE A 107 -62.66 10.99 -18.45
CA ILE A 107 -63.70 11.92 -17.98
C ILE A 107 -64.82 11.98 -19.04
N ASN A 108 -66.01 11.70 -18.62
CA ASN A 108 -67.19 11.65 -19.51
C ASN A 108 -66.98 10.81 -20.78
N GLY A 109 -66.20 9.70 -20.65
CA GLY A 109 -65.86 8.81 -21.77
C GLY A 109 -64.62 9.26 -22.60
N HIS A 110 -64.13 10.48 -22.39
CA HIS A 110 -62.93 10.99 -23.07
C HIS A 110 -61.65 10.62 -22.34
N PRO A 111 -60.63 10.05 -23.01
CA PRO A 111 -59.41 9.64 -22.36
C PRO A 111 -58.58 10.86 -21.95
N LEU A 112 -58.14 10.89 -20.68
CA LEU A 112 -57.17 11.88 -20.17
C LEU A 112 -55.74 11.39 -20.32
N GLY A 113 -55.47 10.12 -20.04
CA GLY A 113 -54.13 9.55 -20.11
C GLY A 113 -53.97 8.25 -19.35
N SER A 114 -52.75 7.77 -19.24
CA SER A 114 -52.42 6.54 -18.52
C SER A 114 -51.13 6.73 -17.69
N VAL A 115 -51.07 5.99 -16.60
CA VAL A 115 -49.92 5.88 -15.70
C VAL A 115 -49.44 4.44 -15.71
N GLY A 116 -48.12 4.20 -15.77
CA GLY A 116 -47.57 2.86 -15.90
C GLY A 116 -47.86 2.20 -17.24
N SER A 117 -47.46 0.95 -17.35
CA SER A 117 -47.67 0.13 -18.57
C SER A 117 -48.57 -1.04 -18.26
N PHE A 118 -49.47 -1.34 -19.21
CA PHE A 118 -50.42 -2.46 -19.15
C PHE A 118 -49.84 -3.74 -19.74
N PRO A 119 -50.37 -4.92 -19.43
CA PRO A 119 -50.00 -6.16 -20.10
C PRO A 119 -50.05 -6.07 -21.63
N PRO A 120 -49.15 -6.79 -22.35
CA PRO A 120 -48.22 -7.81 -21.85
C PRO A 120 -46.95 -7.26 -21.19
N HIS A 121 -46.63 -5.98 -21.33
CA HIS A 121 -45.42 -5.32 -20.82
C HIS A 121 -45.73 -4.46 -19.61
N GLN A 122 -46.41 -5.06 -18.60
CA GLN A 122 -46.80 -4.33 -17.40
C GLN A 122 -45.57 -3.82 -16.63
N PHE A 123 -45.63 -2.54 -16.18
CA PHE A 123 -44.62 -1.91 -15.38
C PHE A 123 -45.19 -0.76 -14.53
N THR A 124 -44.54 -0.43 -13.41
CA THR A 124 -44.95 0.63 -12.49
C THR A 124 -44.15 1.91 -12.72
N GLU A 125 -44.72 3.06 -12.34
CA GLU A 125 -43.99 4.33 -12.17
C GLU A 125 -43.48 4.50 -10.71
N GLY A 126 -43.47 3.46 -9.90
CA GLY A 126 -42.98 3.46 -8.56
C GLY A 126 -43.85 4.25 -7.57
N GLU A 127 -43.24 5.13 -6.79
CA GLU A 127 -43.91 5.97 -5.79
C GLU A 127 -44.14 7.42 -6.31
N THR A 128 -44.07 7.63 -7.62
CA THR A 128 -44.28 8.95 -8.24
C THR A 128 -45.75 9.24 -8.34
N SER A 129 -46.18 10.41 -7.87
CA SER A 129 -47.59 10.86 -7.98
C SER A 129 -47.86 11.39 -9.37
N SER A 130 -49.04 11.03 -9.91
CA SER A 130 -49.48 11.34 -11.28
C SER A 130 -50.64 12.33 -11.29
N TYR A 131 -50.74 13.06 -12.36
CA TYR A 131 -51.79 14.05 -12.60
C TYR A 131 -52.11 14.21 -14.06
N PHE A 132 -53.31 14.74 -14.36
CA PHE A 132 -53.76 15.00 -15.71
C PHE A 132 -54.42 16.36 -15.79
N LYS A 133 -54.11 17.13 -16.85
CA LYS A 133 -54.89 18.32 -17.22
C LYS A 133 -56.24 17.85 -17.75
N ILE A 134 -57.32 18.45 -17.24
CA ILE A 134 -58.67 18.15 -17.76
C ILE A 134 -59.03 19.22 -18.79
N PRO A 135 -59.18 18.88 -20.10
CA PRO A 135 -59.70 19.80 -21.08
C PRO A 135 -61.11 20.27 -20.70
N ILE A 136 -61.34 21.59 -20.77
CA ILE A 136 -62.61 22.20 -20.35
C ILE A 136 -63.79 21.63 -21.17
N GLU A 137 -63.53 21.28 -22.43
CA GLU A 137 -64.48 20.65 -23.36
C GLU A 137 -64.99 19.25 -22.94
N TYR A 138 -64.26 18.60 -22.03
CA TYR A 138 -64.67 17.30 -21.48
C TYR A 138 -65.55 17.44 -20.23
N LEU A 139 -65.76 18.67 -19.73
CA LEU A 139 -66.49 18.93 -18.49
C LEU A 139 -67.83 19.55 -18.79
N ASP A 140 -68.87 19.05 -18.08
CA ASP A 140 -70.16 19.70 -18.02
C ASP A 140 -70.29 20.47 -16.67
N PHE A 141 -70.47 21.77 -16.75
CA PHE A 141 -70.65 22.66 -15.63
C PHE A 141 -72.09 22.80 -15.12
N SER A 142 -73.02 22.24 -15.92
CA SER A 142 -74.47 22.29 -15.62
C SER A 142 -75.01 20.99 -15.03
N SER A 143 -74.29 19.89 -15.22
CA SER A 143 -74.68 18.55 -14.73
C SER A 143 -73.56 17.83 -14.00
N THR A 144 -73.78 16.59 -13.65
CA THR A 144 -72.76 15.71 -12.99
C THR A 144 -71.86 15.12 -14.05
N ASN A 145 -70.52 15.20 -13.80
CA ASN A 145 -69.50 14.57 -14.59
C ASN A 145 -69.18 13.18 -14.06
N THR A 146 -68.71 12.30 -14.93
CA THR A 146 -68.33 10.95 -14.62
C THR A 146 -66.82 10.79 -14.81
N ILE A 147 -66.11 10.33 -13.80
CA ILE A 147 -64.75 9.85 -13.90
C ILE A 147 -64.74 8.32 -13.95
N SER A 148 -64.03 7.75 -14.89
CA SER A 148 -63.81 6.30 -15.01
C SER A 148 -62.33 6.00 -15.00
N ILE A 149 -61.88 5.03 -14.20
CA ILE A 149 -60.49 4.63 -14.07
C ILE A 149 -60.40 3.11 -14.29
N THR A 150 -59.60 2.69 -15.27
CA THR A 150 -59.29 1.28 -15.47
C THR A 150 -57.94 1.00 -14.81
N VAL A 151 -57.94 0.14 -13.80
CA VAL A 151 -56.74 -0.22 -13.02
C VAL A 151 -56.33 -1.65 -13.34
N TRP A 152 -55.07 -1.89 -13.64
CA TRP A 152 -54.51 -3.24 -13.72
C TRP A 152 -53.97 -3.66 -12.37
N CYS A 153 -54.37 -4.84 -11.91
CA CYS A 153 -53.92 -5.46 -10.68
C CYS A 153 -53.16 -6.76 -10.98
N ASP A 154 -52.04 -6.99 -10.29
CA ASP A 154 -51.30 -8.26 -10.29
C ASP A 154 -50.68 -8.44 -8.88
N ASP A 155 -51.45 -8.98 -7.94
CA ASP A 155 -51.26 -9.01 -6.49
C ASP A 155 -51.10 -7.62 -5.84
N TYR A 156 -50.56 -6.69 -6.56
CA TYR A 156 -50.66 -5.25 -6.35
C TYR A 156 -51.72 -4.68 -7.27
N GLY A 157 -52.18 -3.52 -6.97
CA GLY A 157 -53.13 -2.79 -7.82
C GLY A 157 -53.89 -1.88 -6.89
N ALA A 158 -53.58 -0.60 -6.98
CA ALA A 158 -54.14 0.37 -6.06
C ALA A 158 -53.96 1.80 -6.57
N LEU A 159 -54.84 2.67 -6.16
CA LEU A 159 -54.59 4.10 -6.04
C LEU A 159 -54.29 4.36 -4.57
N GLN A 160 -53.07 4.82 -4.26
CA GLN A 160 -52.63 4.92 -2.87
C GLN A 160 -53.03 6.20 -2.18
N ASP A 161 -53.32 7.23 -2.94
CA ASP A 161 -53.71 8.55 -2.46
C ASP A 161 -55.16 8.83 -2.90
N ASP A 162 -55.84 9.69 -2.17
CA ASP A 162 -57.21 10.10 -2.52
C ASP A 162 -57.20 11.04 -3.71
N PRO A 163 -57.85 10.69 -4.83
CA PRO A 163 -57.91 11.55 -6.00
C PRO A 163 -58.75 12.81 -5.71
N PHE A 164 -58.33 13.92 -6.31
CA PHE A 164 -59.11 15.17 -6.23
C PHE A 164 -58.91 16.01 -7.50
N ILE A 165 -59.83 16.93 -7.76
CA ILE A 165 -59.73 17.92 -8.85
C ILE A 165 -59.52 19.28 -8.19
N SER A 166 -58.55 20.05 -8.72
CA SER A 166 -58.23 21.41 -8.28
C SER A 166 -57.65 22.25 -9.39
N SER A 167 -57.23 23.50 -9.07
CA SER A 167 -56.49 24.35 -10.01
C SER A 167 -55.11 23.79 -10.33
N SER A 168 -54.54 24.21 -11.46
CA SER A 168 -53.20 23.77 -11.87
C SER A 168 -52.13 24.02 -10.82
N ASN A 169 -52.12 25.21 -10.19
CA ASN A 169 -51.12 25.57 -9.20
C ASN A 169 -51.18 24.65 -7.97
N ASP A 170 -52.38 24.40 -7.42
CA ASP A 170 -52.55 23.54 -6.26
C ASP A 170 -52.12 22.10 -6.53
N VAL A 171 -52.49 21.53 -7.68
CA VAL A 171 -52.11 20.17 -8.05
C VAL A 171 -50.62 20.04 -8.31
N ILE A 172 -50.02 21.03 -9.02
CA ILE A 172 -48.59 20.99 -9.31
C ILE A 172 -47.78 21.11 -8.03
N HIS A 173 -48.08 22.06 -7.13
CA HIS A 173 -47.38 22.16 -5.83
C HIS A 173 -47.51 20.90 -4.99
N LYS A 174 -48.71 20.30 -4.97
CA LYS A 174 -48.94 19.04 -4.25
C LYS A 174 -48.06 17.91 -4.79
N ILE A 175 -47.97 17.78 -6.10
CA ILE A 175 -47.18 16.76 -6.77
C ILE A 175 -45.68 16.98 -6.58
N GLU A 176 -45.21 18.21 -6.71
CA GLU A 176 -43.81 18.53 -6.45
C GLU A 176 -43.39 18.14 -5.03
N PHE A 177 -44.25 18.42 -4.05
CA PHE A 177 -44.01 18.05 -2.65
C PHE A 177 -44.05 16.53 -2.46
N ASP A 178 -45.07 15.86 -2.99
CA ASP A 178 -45.22 14.40 -2.87
C ASP A 178 -44.05 13.68 -3.54
N ASN A 179 -43.68 14.09 -4.76
CA ASN A 179 -42.56 13.48 -5.49
C ASN A 179 -41.22 13.78 -4.82
N LEU A 180 -41.06 14.94 -4.17
CA LEU A 180 -39.87 15.22 -3.37
C LEU A 180 -39.71 14.19 -2.26
N ILE A 181 -40.78 13.93 -1.49
CA ILE A 181 -40.74 13.05 -0.32
C ILE A 181 -40.77 11.57 -0.71
N ASN A 182 -41.59 11.18 -1.69
CA ASN A 182 -41.83 9.77 -2.00
C ASN A 182 -40.90 9.21 -3.08
N SER A 183 -40.20 10.06 -3.86
CA SER A 183 -39.35 9.66 -4.99
C SER A 183 -37.96 10.32 -4.92
N LYS A 184 -37.82 11.64 -5.09
CA LYS A 184 -36.54 12.34 -5.27
C LYS A 184 -35.58 12.20 -4.08
N ILE A 185 -36.08 12.18 -2.85
CA ILE A 185 -35.29 11.94 -1.64
C ILE A 185 -34.57 10.59 -1.69
N TYR A 186 -35.26 9.52 -2.16
CA TYR A 186 -34.65 8.19 -2.27
C TYR A 186 -33.58 8.14 -3.35
N MET A 187 -33.79 8.90 -4.45
CA MET A 187 -32.78 9.05 -5.48
C MET A 187 -31.50 9.68 -4.92
N ILE A 188 -31.64 10.80 -4.19
CA ILE A 188 -30.50 11.47 -3.55
C ILE A 188 -29.78 10.49 -2.60
N PHE A 189 -30.53 9.72 -1.79
CA PHE A 189 -29.98 8.72 -0.89
C PHE A 189 -29.25 7.60 -1.64
N SER A 190 -29.81 7.14 -2.73
CA SER A 190 -29.20 6.12 -3.57
C SER A 190 -27.86 6.60 -4.15
N VAL A 191 -27.79 7.83 -4.64
CA VAL A 191 -26.55 8.43 -5.15
C VAL A 191 -25.50 8.57 -4.06
N VAL A 192 -25.89 9.04 -2.86
CA VAL A 192 -24.96 9.13 -1.71
C VAL A 192 -24.43 7.76 -1.34
N LEU A 193 -25.29 6.73 -1.29
CA LEU A 193 -24.88 5.36 -1.00
C LEU A 193 -23.91 4.79 -2.03
N LEU A 194 -24.15 5.08 -3.32
CA LEU A 194 -23.22 4.66 -4.39
C LEU A 194 -21.85 5.34 -4.26
N LEU A 195 -21.81 6.63 -3.91
CA LEU A 195 -20.54 7.31 -3.64
C LEU A 195 -19.82 6.70 -2.44
N VAL A 196 -20.54 6.40 -1.35
CA VAL A 196 -19.98 5.71 -0.19
C VAL A 196 -19.48 4.32 -0.55
N PHE A 197 -20.22 3.56 -1.36
CA PHE A 197 -19.77 2.27 -1.88
C PHE A 197 -18.43 2.39 -2.61
N LEU A 198 -18.29 3.36 -3.54
CA LEU A 198 -17.05 3.56 -4.29
C LEU A 198 -15.87 3.89 -3.38
N ILE A 199 -16.09 4.74 -2.36
CA ILE A 199 -15.06 5.07 -1.37
C ILE A 199 -14.60 3.82 -0.61
N TYR A 200 -15.54 3.02 -0.08
CA TYR A 200 -15.21 1.84 0.71
C TYR A 200 -14.57 0.72 -0.10
N ILE A 201 -14.99 0.53 -1.37
CA ILE A 201 -14.33 -0.40 -2.28
C ILE A 201 -12.91 0.07 -2.59
N PHE A 202 -12.70 1.36 -2.83
CA PHE A 202 -11.36 1.90 -3.05
C PHE A 202 -10.45 1.71 -1.83
N ILE A 203 -10.96 1.98 -0.62
CA ILE A 203 -10.22 1.72 0.64
C ILE A 203 -9.87 0.23 0.75
N PHE A 204 -10.81 -0.67 0.45
CA PHE A 204 -10.56 -2.11 0.48
C PHE A 204 -9.50 -2.55 -0.54
N LEU A 205 -9.52 -2.00 -1.76
CA LEU A 205 -8.51 -2.31 -2.78
C LEU A 205 -7.09 -1.90 -2.34
N LEU A 206 -6.97 -0.79 -1.62
CA LEU A 206 -5.71 -0.33 -1.04
C LEU A 206 -5.31 -1.13 0.20
N ARG A 207 -6.29 -1.64 0.97
CA ARG A 207 -6.09 -2.34 2.25
C ARG A 207 -6.90 -3.63 2.32
N LYS A 208 -6.49 -4.63 1.56
CA LYS A 208 -7.17 -5.93 1.45
C LYS A 208 -7.31 -6.68 2.79
N SER A 209 -6.51 -6.33 3.80
CA SER A 209 -6.62 -6.90 5.15
C SER A 209 -7.85 -6.40 5.94
N GLU A 210 -8.44 -5.29 5.53
CA GLU A 210 -9.61 -4.67 6.16
C GLU A 210 -10.89 -5.08 5.41
N VAL A 211 -11.26 -6.36 5.53
CA VAL A 211 -12.41 -6.99 4.83
C VAL A 211 -13.74 -6.34 5.22
N GLU A 212 -13.83 -5.74 6.41
CA GLU A 212 -14.99 -4.98 6.87
C GLU A 212 -15.36 -3.83 5.91
N ASN A 213 -14.39 -3.20 5.26
CA ASN A 213 -14.66 -2.14 4.29
C ASN A 213 -15.38 -2.66 3.03
N PHE A 214 -15.00 -3.85 2.55
CA PHE A 214 -15.72 -4.51 1.47
C PHE A 214 -17.17 -4.82 1.83
N SER A 215 -17.37 -5.44 3.00
CA SER A 215 -18.72 -5.80 3.47
C SER A 215 -19.60 -4.57 3.63
N PHE A 216 -19.06 -3.47 4.16
CA PHE A 216 -19.81 -2.22 4.31
C PHE A 216 -20.13 -1.56 2.97
N GLY A 217 -19.18 -1.55 2.02
CA GLY A 217 -19.42 -1.09 0.65
C GLY A 217 -20.59 -1.85 0.01
N GLN A 218 -20.59 -3.19 0.12
CA GLN A 218 -21.68 -4.02 -0.43
C GLN A 218 -23.03 -3.71 0.22
N ILE A 219 -23.09 -3.42 1.52
CA ILE A 219 -24.32 -2.95 2.18
C ILE A 219 -24.84 -1.68 1.49
N CYS A 220 -23.97 -0.70 1.26
CA CYS A 220 -24.35 0.55 0.61
C CYS A 220 -24.85 0.32 -0.83
N LEU A 221 -24.16 -0.51 -1.61
CA LEU A 221 -24.56 -0.85 -2.99
C LEU A 221 -25.94 -1.49 -3.04
N HIS A 222 -26.17 -2.55 -2.26
CA HIS A 222 -27.43 -3.28 -2.33
C HIS A 222 -28.60 -2.48 -1.73
N THR A 223 -28.33 -1.64 -0.71
CA THR A 223 -29.34 -0.69 -0.21
C THR A 223 -29.67 0.37 -1.27
N ALA A 224 -28.68 0.90 -2.01
CA ALA A 224 -28.93 1.81 -3.12
C ALA A 224 -29.77 1.16 -4.23
N CYS A 225 -29.48 -0.11 -4.56
CA CYS A 225 -30.30 -0.89 -5.49
C CYS A 225 -31.76 -1.04 -5.02
N TYR A 226 -31.97 -1.35 -3.75
CA TYR A 226 -33.32 -1.42 -3.18
C TYR A 226 -34.07 -0.09 -3.30
N LEU A 227 -33.39 1.05 -3.06
CA LEU A 227 -34.04 2.37 -3.13
C LEU A 227 -34.52 2.73 -4.55
N VAL A 228 -34.00 2.09 -5.60
CA VAL A 228 -34.47 2.30 -7.00
C VAL A 228 -35.98 2.09 -7.13
N THR A 229 -36.55 1.17 -6.33
CA THR A 229 -37.98 0.87 -6.36
C THR A 229 -38.88 2.08 -6.06
N PHE A 230 -38.37 3.10 -5.37
CA PHE A 230 -39.12 4.30 -5.01
C PHE A 230 -39.07 5.42 -6.05
N TYR A 231 -38.02 5.45 -6.90
CA TYR A 231 -37.84 6.54 -7.88
C TYR A 231 -37.73 6.09 -9.33
N ILE A 232 -38.04 4.82 -9.62
CA ILE A 232 -37.93 4.27 -10.96
C ILE A 232 -38.77 5.06 -11.98
N GLY A 233 -39.92 5.62 -11.58
CA GLY A 233 -40.79 6.40 -12.42
C GLY A 233 -40.20 7.72 -12.92
N GLU A 234 -39.19 8.27 -12.23
CA GLU A 234 -38.43 9.46 -12.66
C GLU A 234 -37.59 9.16 -13.92
N TYR A 235 -37.26 7.89 -14.18
CA TYR A 235 -36.39 7.45 -15.26
C TYR A 235 -37.11 6.53 -16.24
N SER A 236 -37.88 7.12 -17.14
CA SER A 236 -38.63 6.41 -18.18
C SER A 236 -37.78 5.54 -19.10
N ILE A 237 -36.46 5.71 -19.10
CA ILE A 237 -35.51 4.94 -19.91
C ILE A 237 -35.46 3.47 -19.49
N ILE A 238 -35.60 3.16 -18.17
CA ILE A 238 -35.44 1.80 -17.66
C ILE A 238 -36.66 0.92 -17.99
N TYR A 239 -37.87 1.47 -17.94
CA TYR A 239 -39.07 0.68 -18.21
C TYR A 239 -39.56 0.70 -19.69
N LYS A 240 -39.00 1.55 -20.53
CA LYS A 240 -39.23 1.49 -21.98
C LYS A 240 -38.54 0.33 -22.67
N HIS A 241 -37.60 -0.32 -22.03
CA HIS A 241 -36.90 -1.50 -22.54
C HIS A 241 -37.44 -2.74 -21.83
N GLU A 242 -38.32 -3.47 -22.45
CA GLU A 242 -38.83 -4.86 -22.28
C GLU A 242 -38.46 -5.66 -20.96
N TYR A 243 -38.07 -4.99 -19.87
CA TYR A 243 -37.84 -5.67 -18.62
C TYR A 243 -39.18 -6.07 -17.98
N SER A 244 -39.32 -7.34 -17.67
CA SER A 244 -40.48 -7.84 -16.94
C SER A 244 -40.53 -7.18 -15.54
N PHE A 245 -41.70 -6.61 -15.20
CA PHE A 245 -41.96 -6.10 -13.83
C PHE A 245 -41.68 -7.15 -12.77
N LEU A 246 -41.97 -8.42 -13.03
CA LEU A 246 -41.66 -9.53 -12.16
C LEU A 246 -40.15 -9.68 -11.94
N LEU A 247 -39.30 -9.51 -12.96
CA LEU A 247 -37.84 -9.56 -12.81
C LEU A 247 -37.34 -8.35 -11.99
N PHE A 248 -37.91 -7.18 -12.22
CA PHE A 248 -37.61 -5.98 -11.44
C PHE A 248 -37.89 -6.21 -9.97
N GLU A 249 -39.08 -6.73 -9.62
CA GLU A 249 -39.45 -7.07 -8.24
C GLU A 249 -38.48 -8.09 -7.61
N LYS A 250 -38.06 -9.13 -8.33
CA LYS A 250 -37.12 -10.14 -7.84
C LYS A 250 -35.74 -9.57 -7.55
N ILE A 251 -35.26 -8.65 -8.38
CA ILE A 251 -33.91 -8.07 -8.21
C ILE A 251 -33.93 -6.99 -7.13
N PHE A 252 -34.76 -5.95 -7.29
CA PHE A 252 -34.71 -4.75 -6.47
C PHE A 252 -35.45 -4.89 -5.14
N ASN A 253 -36.62 -5.50 -5.13
CA ASN A 253 -37.38 -5.77 -3.89
C ASN A 253 -37.01 -7.11 -3.23
N GLY A 254 -36.47 -8.06 -3.99
CA GLY A 254 -36.12 -9.38 -3.49
C GLY A 254 -34.64 -9.52 -3.15
N ALA A 255 -33.78 -9.66 -4.16
CA ALA A 255 -32.38 -9.99 -3.98
C ALA A 255 -31.61 -8.88 -3.24
N ALA A 256 -31.84 -7.61 -3.56
CA ALA A 256 -31.09 -6.50 -2.99
C ALA A 256 -31.21 -6.40 -1.45
N PRO A 257 -32.40 -6.40 -0.82
CA PRO A 257 -32.49 -6.41 0.64
C PRO A 257 -31.91 -7.66 1.30
N LEU A 258 -32.06 -8.84 0.69
CA LEU A 258 -31.50 -10.09 1.19
C LEU A 258 -29.96 -10.05 1.17
N LEU A 259 -29.35 -9.52 0.11
CA LEU A 259 -27.91 -9.30 0.03
C LEU A 259 -27.45 -8.24 1.04
N THR A 260 -28.23 -7.19 1.26
CA THR A 260 -27.94 -6.22 2.33
C THR A 260 -27.86 -6.94 3.68
N CYS A 261 -28.85 -7.79 4.02
CA CYS A 261 -28.84 -8.58 5.25
C CYS A 261 -27.60 -9.48 5.35
N TYR A 262 -27.28 -10.20 4.28
CA TYR A 262 -26.08 -11.05 4.24
C TYR A 262 -24.80 -10.26 4.54
N PHE A 263 -24.61 -9.09 3.91
CA PHE A 263 -23.44 -8.27 4.13
C PHE A 263 -23.41 -7.58 5.48
N VAL A 264 -24.57 -7.26 6.09
CA VAL A 264 -24.65 -6.76 7.48
C VAL A 264 -24.11 -7.81 8.45
N ILE A 265 -24.48 -9.09 8.25
CA ILE A 265 -23.97 -10.20 9.08
C ILE A 265 -22.46 -10.36 8.94
N ASN A 266 -21.95 -10.32 7.70
CA ASN A 266 -20.51 -10.39 7.44
C ASN A 266 -19.77 -9.19 8.02
N PHE A 267 -20.32 -7.98 7.84
CA PHE A 267 -19.74 -6.76 8.38
C PHE A 267 -19.60 -6.81 9.90
N ALA A 268 -20.64 -7.23 10.62
CA ALA A 268 -20.59 -7.35 12.09
C ALA A 268 -19.46 -8.32 12.52
N ARG A 269 -19.33 -9.48 11.86
CA ARG A 269 -18.26 -10.45 12.11
C ARG A 269 -16.88 -9.85 11.85
N ASP A 270 -16.68 -9.24 10.67
CA ASP A 270 -15.39 -8.73 10.22
C ASP A 270 -14.95 -7.51 11.06
N PHE A 271 -15.87 -6.60 11.33
CA PHE A 271 -15.63 -5.42 12.17
C PHE A 271 -15.24 -5.79 13.61
N LEU A 272 -15.86 -6.82 14.19
CA LEU A 272 -15.50 -7.34 15.50
C LEU A 272 -14.28 -8.27 15.48
N LYS A 273 -13.72 -8.56 14.29
CA LYS A 273 -12.60 -9.49 14.06
C LYS A 273 -12.85 -10.88 14.66
N TYR A 274 -14.11 -11.36 14.59
CA TYR A 274 -14.49 -12.65 15.10
C TYR A 274 -14.04 -13.76 14.15
N LYS A 275 -13.28 -14.73 14.69
CA LYS A 275 -12.83 -15.91 13.94
C LYS A 275 -13.96 -16.95 13.90
N GLU A 276 -14.62 -17.06 12.75
CA GLU A 276 -15.63 -18.08 12.47
C GLU A 276 -14.99 -19.36 11.94
N SER A 277 -15.52 -20.53 12.29
CA SER A 277 -15.06 -21.80 11.72
C SER A 277 -15.42 -21.90 10.23
N ARG A 278 -14.58 -22.60 9.43
CA ARG A 278 -14.82 -22.77 7.99
C ARG A 278 -16.18 -23.45 7.72
N ARG A 279 -16.58 -24.41 8.58
CA ARG A 279 -17.88 -25.12 8.45
C ARG A 279 -19.06 -24.17 8.69
N SER A 280 -19.03 -23.39 9.77
CA SER A 280 -20.08 -22.40 10.09
C SER A 280 -20.23 -21.38 8.95
N LYS A 281 -19.10 -20.83 8.47
CA LYS A 281 -19.09 -19.91 7.35
C LYS A 281 -19.69 -20.54 6.08
N GLY A 282 -19.30 -21.76 5.74
CA GLY A 282 -19.82 -22.48 4.57
C GLY A 282 -21.33 -22.69 4.63
N ILE A 283 -21.84 -23.14 5.79
CA ILE A 283 -23.28 -23.36 6.00
C ILE A 283 -24.04 -22.03 5.86
N ARG A 284 -23.56 -20.96 6.47
CA ARG A 284 -24.20 -19.63 6.39
C ARG A 284 -24.23 -19.07 4.98
N VAL A 285 -23.13 -19.21 4.23
CA VAL A 285 -23.06 -18.82 2.81
C VAL A 285 -24.08 -19.61 1.99
N LEU A 286 -24.16 -20.93 2.18
CA LEU A 286 -25.09 -21.80 1.45
C LEU A 286 -26.55 -21.42 1.75
N ILE A 287 -26.91 -21.22 3.02
CA ILE A 287 -28.26 -20.78 3.41
C ILE A 287 -28.59 -19.42 2.78
N SER A 288 -27.63 -18.48 2.78
CA SER A 288 -27.82 -17.16 2.18
C SER A 288 -27.99 -17.22 0.66
N LEU A 289 -27.24 -18.08 -0.02
CA LEU A 289 -27.39 -18.31 -1.47
C LEU A 289 -28.77 -18.88 -1.80
N ILE A 290 -29.23 -19.86 -1.02
CA ILE A 290 -30.57 -20.42 -1.17
C ILE A 290 -31.62 -19.31 -0.93
N ALA A 291 -31.49 -18.55 0.14
CA ALA A 291 -32.42 -17.48 0.45
C ALA A 291 -32.52 -16.42 -0.63
N VAL A 292 -31.40 -16.00 -1.21
CA VAL A 292 -31.36 -15.00 -2.29
C VAL A 292 -31.90 -15.57 -3.61
N SER A 293 -31.67 -16.86 -3.89
CA SER A 293 -32.14 -17.50 -5.13
C SER A 293 -33.60 -17.88 -5.10
N LEU A 294 -34.18 -18.16 -3.93
CA LEU A 294 -35.53 -18.67 -3.75
C LEU A 294 -36.61 -17.80 -4.44
N PRO A 295 -36.63 -16.45 -4.31
CA PRO A 295 -37.62 -15.60 -4.98
C PRO A 295 -37.62 -15.71 -6.51
N PHE A 296 -36.50 -16.13 -7.12
CA PHE A 296 -36.39 -16.24 -8.59
C PHE A 296 -37.22 -17.41 -9.16
N PHE A 297 -37.61 -18.38 -8.34
CA PHE A 297 -38.44 -19.51 -8.74
C PHE A 297 -39.92 -19.12 -8.83
N GLY A 298 -40.36 -18.00 -8.25
CA GLY A 298 -41.74 -17.53 -8.37
C GLY A 298 -42.07 -17.19 -9.83
N ARG A 299 -43.21 -17.63 -10.31
CA ARG A 299 -43.73 -17.36 -11.69
C ARG A 299 -44.65 -16.15 -11.70
N THR A 300 -45.21 -15.79 -10.57
CA THR A 300 -46.09 -14.65 -10.36
C THR A 300 -45.57 -13.75 -9.26
N ILE A 301 -46.08 -12.54 -9.13
CA ILE A 301 -45.74 -11.62 -8.05
C ILE A 301 -46.13 -12.24 -6.70
N SER A 302 -47.31 -12.88 -6.61
CA SER A 302 -47.80 -13.51 -5.39
C SER A 302 -46.91 -14.66 -4.93
N GLU A 303 -46.51 -15.56 -5.84
CA GLU A 303 -45.55 -16.63 -5.54
C GLU A 303 -44.19 -16.08 -5.11
N THR A 304 -43.70 -15.06 -5.81
CA THR A 304 -42.44 -14.41 -5.49
C THR A 304 -42.45 -13.81 -4.09
N LYS A 305 -43.54 -13.15 -3.68
CA LYS A 305 -43.72 -12.63 -2.31
C LYS A 305 -43.72 -13.75 -1.27
N LEU A 306 -44.44 -14.83 -1.51
CA LEU A 306 -44.47 -15.97 -0.60
C LEU A 306 -43.04 -16.54 -0.40
N LEU A 307 -42.31 -16.76 -1.48
CA LEU A 307 -40.92 -17.24 -1.43
C LEU A 307 -40.02 -16.23 -0.72
N LEU A 308 -40.28 -14.93 -0.89
CA LEU A 308 -39.53 -13.87 -0.24
C LEU A 308 -39.75 -13.87 1.29
N TYR A 309 -40.94 -14.15 1.77
CA TYR A 309 -41.21 -14.31 3.22
C TYR A 309 -40.35 -15.44 3.81
N PHE A 310 -40.26 -16.60 3.15
CA PHE A 310 -39.40 -17.70 3.60
C PHE A 310 -37.93 -17.30 3.57
N SER A 311 -37.50 -16.58 2.54
CA SER A 311 -36.14 -16.07 2.44
C SER A 311 -35.80 -15.11 3.60
N PHE A 312 -36.68 -14.17 3.91
CA PHE A 312 -36.49 -13.26 5.06
C PHE A 312 -36.48 -14.00 6.38
N LEU A 313 -37.34 -15.01 6.56
CA LEU A 313 -37.32 -15.81 7.79
C LEU A 313 -36.00 -16.50 8.01
N THR A 314 -35.39 -17.06 6.97
CA THR A 314 -34.05 -17.67 7.05
C THR A 314 -32.97 -16.66 7.38
N MET A 315 -33.08 -15.43 6.87
CA MET A 315 -32.14 -14.34 7.18
C MET A 315 -32.29 -13.88 8.66
N VAL A 316 -33.52 -13.76 9.16
CA VAL A 316 -33.77 -13.43 10.57
C VAL A 316 -33.10 -14.44 11.50
N VAL A 317 -33.21 -15.74 11.20
CA VAL A 317 -32.52 -16.78 11.99
C VAL A 317 -31.00 -16.60 11.94
N GLN A 318 -30.43 -16.21 10.80
CA GLN A 318 -28.99 -15.95 10.71
C GLN A 318 -28.53 -14.73 11.52
N PHE A 319 -29.42 -13.76 11.81
CA PHE A 319 -29.10 -12.61 12.67
C PHE A 319 -28.84 -12.97 14.13
N ILE A 320 -29.20 -14.18 14.57
CA ILE A 320 -28.85 -14.69 15.91
C ILE A 320 -27.31 -14.76 16.06
N PHE A 321 -26.61 -15.09 15.00
CA PHE A 321 -25.15 -15.21 15.02
C PHE A 321 -24.42 -13.88 15.31
N PRO A 322 -24.61 -12.78 14.55
CA PRO A 322 -23.98 -11.51 14.88
C PRO A 322 -24.46 -10.95 16.22
N LEU A 323 -25.72 -11.18 16.60
CA LEU A 323 -26.22 -10.75 17.90
C LEU A 323 -25.43 -11.41 19.04
N ALA A 324 -25.22 -12.72 18.96
CA ALA A 324 -24.41 -13.45 19.95
C ALA A 324 -22.96 -12.93 20.02
N ILE A 325 -22.34 -12.62 18.85
CA ILE A 325 -20.99 -12.04 18.79
C ILE A 325 -20.96 -10.66 19.44
N VAL A 326 -21.95 -9.82 19.16
CA VAL A 326 -22.06 -8.47 19.71
C VAL A 326 -22.23 -8.53 21.22
N ILE A 327 -23.13 -9.38 21.73
CA ILE A 327 -23.35 -9.59 23.18
C ILE A 327 -22.04 -10.04 23.84
N LYS A 328 -21.35 -11.03 23.26
CA LYS A 328 -20.04 -11.48 23.76
C LYS A 328 -19.01 -10.35 23.77
N GLY A 329 -19.00 -9.53 22.72
CA GLY A 329 -18.15 -8.34 22.63
C GLY A 329 -18.43 -7.32 23.74
N LEU A 330 -19.70 -7.10 24.06
CA LEU A 330 -20.11 -6.20 25.15
C LEU A 330 -19.66 -6.71 26.52
N VAL A 331 -19.92 -7.99 26.81
CA VAL A 331 -19.49 -8.63 28.05
C VAL A 331 -18.00 -8.50 28.26
N ASN A 332 -17.22 -8.63 27.18
CA ASN A 332 -15.76 -8.48 27.18
C ASN A 332 -15.30 -7.01 27.11
N LYS A 333 -16.19 -6.02 27.22
CA LYS A 333 -15.91 -4.58 27.13
C LYS A 333 -15.15 -4.18 25.87
N ASN A 334 -15.38 -4.86 24.74
CA ASN A 334 -14.75 -4.57 23.49
C ASN A 334 -15.27 -3.23 22.94
N GLU A 335 -14.39 -2.24 22.82
CA GLU A 335 -14.75 -0.92 22.27
C GLU A 335 -15.38 -0.98 20.86
N ARG A 336 -15.01 -1.96 20.05
CA ARG A 336 -15.60 -2.14 18.72
C ARG A 336 -17.06 -2.56 18.78
N ALA A 337 -17.43 -3.42 19.74
CA ALA A 337 -18.81 -3.85 19.92
C ALA A 337 -19.70 -2.67 20.35
N ILE A 338 -19.21 -1.81 21.25
CA ILE A 338 -19.91 -0.60 21.67
C ILE A 338 -20.11 0.35 20.49
N LYS A 339 -19.04 0.58 19.68
CA LYS A 339 -19.12 1.43 18.48
C LYS A 339 -20.11 0.88 17.45
N LEU A 340 -20.11 -0.43 17.24
CA LEU A 340 -21.03 -1.09 16.30
C LEU A 340 -22.49 -0.87 16.71
N ILE A 341 -22.80 -1.05 17.99
CA ILE A 341 -24.17 -0.82 18.51
C ILE A 341 -24.58 0.63 18.33
N LEU A 342 -23.71 1.57 18.70
CA LEU A 342 -23.99 3.00 18.56
C LEU A 342 -24.30 3.40 17.09
N CYS A 343 -23.64 2.76 16.12
CA CYS A 343 -23.89 3.01 14.70
C CYS A 343 -25.28 2.50 14.27
N PHE A 344 -25.75 1.39 14.82
CA PHE A 344 -27.06 0.81 14.48
C PHE A 344 -28.24 1.37 15.28
N VAL A 345 -28.00 2.10 16.37
CA VAL A 345 -29.05 2.74 17.17
C VAL A 345 -30.03 3.55 16.33
N PRO A 346 -29.63 4.40 15.38
CA PRO A 346 -30.57 5.15 14.55
C PRO A 346 -31.52 4.25 13.73
N ILE A 347 -31.00 3.14 13.19
CA ILE A 347 -31.81 2.16 12.44
C ILE A 347 -32.81 1.48 13.36
N TYR A 348 -32.39 1.07 14.57
CA TYR A 348 -33.29 0.45 15.53
C TYR A 348 -34.39 1.41 15.99
N ILE A 349 -34.06 2.67 16.24
CA ILE A 349 -35.05 3.71 16.58
C ILE A 349 -36.04 3.88 15.42
N ALA A 350 -35.55 3.98 14.17
CA ALA A 350 -36.38 4.11 12.99
C ALA A 350 -37.31 2.89 12.80
N LEU A 351 -36.79 1.67 13.00
CA LEU A 351 -37.56 0.43 12.90
C LEU A 351 -38.66 0.36 13.98
N ILE A 352 -38.30 0.63 15.23
CA ILE A 352 -39.27 0.63 16.36
C ILE A 352 -40.33 1.70 16.13
N SER A 353 -39.95 2.90 15.72
CA SER A 353 -40.87 4.00 15.40
C SER A 353 -41.84 3.60 14.29
N GLN A 354 -41.33 2.93 13.24
CA GLN A 354 -42.14 2.46 12.12
C GLN A 354 -43.12 1.36 12.56
N LEU A 355 -42.66 0.37 13.33
CA LEU A 355 -43.52 -0.68 13.86
C LEU A 355 -44.62 -0.11 14.75
N PHE A 356 -44.27 0.83 15.63
CA PHE A 356 -45.22 1.51 16.51
C PHE A 356 -46.25 2.31 15.69
N SER A 357 -45.81 3.06 14.67
CA SER A 357 -46.67 3.79 13.75
C SER A 357 -47.68 2.86 13.04
N THR A 358 -47.18 1.71 12.54
CA THR A 358 -48.01 0.78 11.74
C THR A 358 -48.98 -0.01 12.60
N TYR A 359 -48.56 -0.54 13.75
CA TYR A 359 -49.39 -1.44 14.57
C TYR A 359 -50.28 -0.70 15.58
N VAL A 360 -49.79 0.42 16.15
CA VAL A 360 -50.52 1.19 17.14
C VAL A 360 -51.42 2.24 16.50
N PHE A 361 -50.82 3.05 15.60
CA PHE A 361 -51.56 4.13 14.93
C PHE A 361 -52.23 3.71 13.61
N LYS A 362 -52.01 2.45 13.16
CA LYS A 362 -52.52 1.91 11.91
C LYS A 362 -52.13 2.75 10.67
N ASN A 363 -51.07 3.50 10.76
CA ASN A 363 -50.54 4.26 9.63
C ASN A 363 -49.89 3.31 8.62
N PRO A 364 -49.93 3.61 7.31
CA PRO A 364 -49.24 2.81 6.31
C PRO A 364 -47.70 2.82 6.57
N PHE A 365 -47.05 1.78 6.11
CA PHE A 365 -45.60 1.70 6.20
C PHE A 365 -44.95 2.87 5.44
N ASN A 366 -44.10 3.65 6.15
CA ASN A 366 -43.37 4.77 5.53
C ASN A 366 -41.89 4.44 5.43
N PRO A 367 -41.39 4.09 4.24
CA PRO A 367 -39.99 3.71 4.02
C PRO A 367 -38.99 4.85 4.29
N LEU A 368 -39.46 6.11 4.26
CA LEU A 368 -38.63 7.29 4.53
C LEU A 368 -38.00 7.25 5.94
N ILE A 369 -38.77 6.82 6.95
CA ILE A 369 -38.28 6.74 8.32
C ILE A 369 -37.11 5.77 8.43
N LEU A 370 -37.21 4.62 7.78
CA LEU A 370 -36.13 3.62 7.78
C LEU A 370 -34.92 4.09 6.97
N SER A 371 -35.14 4.75 5.83
CA SER A 371 -34.08 5.31 4.99
C SER A 371 -33.29 6.40 5.71
N ILE A 372 -33.94 7.25 6.48
CA ILE A 372 -33.30 8.23 7.36
C ILE A 372 -32.44 7.54 8.41
N GLY A 373 -32.96 6.48 9.06
CA GLY A 373 -32.18 5.68 10.02
C GLY A 373 -30.89 5.11 9.42
N TRP A 374 -30.97 4.59 8.17
CA TRP A 374 -29.82 4.10 7.42
C TRP A 374 -28.81 5.20 7.10
N LEU A 375 -29.24 6.37 6.64
CA LEU A 375 -28.35 7.50 6.37
C LEU A 375 -27.54 7.90 7.59
N PHE A 376 -28.18 7.94 8.75
CA PHE A 376 -27.50 8.28 10.00
C PHE A 376 -26.50 7.21 10.42
N ALA A 377 -26.83 5.94 10.23
CA ALA A 377 -25.89 4.86 10.48
C ALA A 377 -24.65 4.99 9.58
N ILE A 378 -24.85 5.28 8.29
CA ILE A 378 -23.76 5.48 7.33
C ILE A 378 -22.91 6.69 7.71
N PHE A 379 -23.55 7.80 8.05
CA PHE A 379 -22.85 9.01 8.49
C PHE A 379 -22.04 8.75 9.77
N PHE A 380 -22.57 7.94 10.69
CA PHE A 380 -21.86 7.57 11.91
C PHE A 380 -20.63 6.70 11.59
N PHE A 381 -20.76 5.74 10.65
CA PHE A 381 -19.63 4.95 10.18
C PHE A 381 -18.57 5.79 9.47
N LEU A 382 -18.97 6.73 8.61
CA LEU A 382 -18.06 7.68 8.00
C LEU A 382 -17.31 8.51 9.05
N SER A 383 -18.02 8.98 10.08
CA SER A 383 -17.41 9.74 11.17
C SER A 383 -16.39 8.89 11.95
N LEU A 384 -16.69 7.60 12.21
CA LEU A 384 -15.72 6.68 12.82
C LEU A 384 -14.48 6.45 11.94
N LEU A 385 -14.68 6.33 10.63
CA LEU A 385 -13.59 6.18 9.67
C LEU A 385 -12.67 7.40 9.71
N ILE A 386 -13.25 8.61 9.67
CA ILE A 386 -12.50 9.88 9.75
C ILE A 386 -11.71 9.96 11.06
N VAL A 387 -12.34 9.64 12.20
CA VAL A 387 -11.67 9.64 13.52
C VAL A 387 -10.51 8.64 13.56
N ASN A 388 -10.70 7.45 12.99
CA ASN A 388 -9.63 6.45 12.92
C ASN A 388 -8.51 6.90 11.99
N PHE A 389 -8.83 7.52 10.86
CA PHE A 389 -7.85 8.08 9.92
C PHE A 389 -7.02 9.19 10.57
N VAL A 390 -7.65 10.15 11.26
CA VAL A 390 -6.96 11.23 11.99
C VAL A 390 -6.04 10.68 13.08
N LYS A 391 -6.50 9.66 13.84
CA LYS A 391 -5.64 9.00 14.84
C LYS A 391 -4.43 8.32 14.21
N MET A 392 -4.63 7.64 13.08
CA MET A 392 -3.55 6.96 12.37
C MET A 392 -2.56 7.95 11.77
N ALA A 393 -3.04 9.07 11.19
CA ALA A 393 -2.19 10.14 10.69
C ALA A 393 -1.34 10.75 11.81
N GLY A 394 -1.94 11.06 12.97
CA GLY A 394 -1.21 11.56 14.13
C GLY A 394 -0.20 10.57 14.70
N MET A 395 -0.51 9.25 14.68
CA MET A 395 0.46 8.22 15.10
C MET A 395 1.62 8.11 14.11
N PHE A 396 1.34 8.23 12.81
CA PHE A 396 2.36 8.21 11.77
C PHE A 396 3.30 9.42 11.88
N GLU A 397 2.76 10.60 12.12
CA GLU A 397 3.53 11.83 12.35
C GLU A 397 4.43 11.70 13.60
N TYR A 398 3.88 11.18 14.70
CA TYR A 398 4.65 10.90 15.92
C TYR A 398 5.77 9.88 15.67
N MET A 399 5.48 8.78 14.93
CA MET A 399 6.49 7.79 14.58
C MET A 399 7.59 8.36 13.70
N ASN A 400 7.24 9.17 12.71
CA ASN A 400 8.24 9.82 11.83
C ASN A 400 9.17 10.74 12.64
N LYS A 401 8.61 11.56 13.52
CA LYS A 401 9.42 12.43 14.38
C LYS A 401 10.38 11.63 15.25
N ASN A 402 9.90 10.58 15.92
CA ASN A 402 10.77 9.72 16.74
C ASN A 402 11.84 9.00 15.92
N LEU A 403 11.51 8.62 14.66
CA LEU A 403 12.47 7.99 13.75
C LEU A 403 13.57 8.98 13.34
N GLU A 404 13.20 10.21 13.01
CA GLU A 404 14.15 11.29 12.68
C GLU A 404 15.09 11.58 13.85
N GLU A 405 14.57 11.67 15.08
CA GLU A 405 15.37 11.86 16.28
C GLU A 405 16.35 10.68 16.50
N LEU A 406 15.87 9.44 16.35
CA LEU A 406 16.70 8.24 16.51
C LEU A 406 17.78 8.14 15.42
N VAL A 407 17.44 8.46 14.16
CA VAL A 407 18.39 8.48 13.04
C VAL A 407 19.46 9.54 13.28
N SER A 408 19.09 10.74 13.75
CA SER A 408 20.04 11.80 14.08
C SER A 408 21.00 11.37 15.20
N GLU A 409 20.48 10.81 16.30
CA GLU A 409 21.30 10.32 17.43
C GLU A 409 22.27 9.20 16.99
N ARG A 410 21.78 8.24 16.18
CA ARG A 410 22.61 7.15 15.67
C ARG A 410 23.68 7.64 14.72
N THR A 411 23.35 8.61 13.86
CA THR A 411 24.32 9.19 12.92
C THR A 411 25.43 9.91 13.67
N GLU A 412 25.09 10.72 14.69
CA GLU A 412 26.09 11.40 15.53
C GLU A 412 27.01 10.41 16.27
N THR A 413 26.40 9.33 16.79
CA THR A 413 27.16 8.29 17.50
C THR A 413 28.13 7.58 16.54
N LEU A 414 27.66 7.17 15.36
CA LEU A 414 28.49 6.53 14.33
C LEU A 414 29.62 7.45 13.85
N GLU A 415 29.36 8.74 13.72
CA GLU A 415 30.39 9.71 13.33
C GLU A 415 31.47 9.85 14.40
N LYS A 416 31.09 9.89 15.68
CA LYS A 416 32.03 9.89 16.81
C LYS A 416 32.88 8.61 16.84
N GLU A 417 32.28 7.44 16.68
CA GLU A 417 32.98 6.16 16.63
C GLU A 417 33.93 6.08 15.44
N LYS A 418 33.48 6.51 14.24
CA LYS A 418 34.31 6.59 13.03
C LYS A 418 35.55 7.49 13.27
N ASN A 419 35.33 8.69 13.80
CA ASN A 419 36.41 9.63 14.05
C ASN A 419 37.38 9.12 15.11
N ARG A 420 36.93 8.36 16.10
CA ARG A 420 37.78 7.70 17.07
C ARG A 420 38.65 6.62 16.43
N ALA A 421 38.02 5.74 15.62
CA ALA A 421 38.73 4.68 14.90
C ALA A 421 39.78 5.24 13.95
N LEU A 422 39.50 6.31 13.22
CA LEU A 422 40.47 6.98 12.36
C LEU A 422 41.68 7.50 13.12
N LYS A 423 41.47 8.12 14.33
CA LYS A 423 42.55 8.57 15.16
C LYS A 423 43.42 7.42 15.67
N GLU A 424 42.85 6.27 15.98
CA GLU A 424 43.57 5.07 16.41
C GLU A 424 44.43 4.51 15.26
N ILE A 425 43.91 4.52 14.02
CA ILE A 425 44.64 4.13 12.81
C ILE A 425 45.82 5.10 12.56
N ASP A 426 45.57 6.40 12.62
CA ASP A 426 46.62 7.42 12.43
C ASP A 426 47.74 7.27 13.45
N LEU A 427 47.39 6.97 14.71
CA LEU A 427 48.38 6.72 15.77
C LEU A 427 49.22 5.46 15.47
N ALA A 428 48.57 4.37 15.07
CA ALA A 428 49.26 3.14 14.66
C ALA A 428 50.22 3.39 13.50
N GLY A 429 49.80 4.13 12.49
CA GLY A 429 50.65 4.52 11.37
C GLY A 429 51.82 5.41 11.78
N PHE A 430 51.61 6.33 12.73
CA PHE A 430 52.70 7.15 13.26
C PHE A 430 53.74 6.29 13.99
N VAL A 431 53.28 5.35 14.82
CA VAL A 431 54.18 4.40 15.50
C VAL A 431 54.94 3.57 14.49
N GLN A 432 54.26 2.97 13.51
CA GLN A 432 54.92 2.18 12.47
C GLN A 432 55.97 2.98 11.70
N LYS A 433 55.67 4.22 11.28
CA LYS A 433 56.67 5.09 10.60
C LYS A 433 57.92 5.33 11.46
N SER A 434 57.84 5.31 12.78
CA SER A 434 59.00 5.49 13.62
C SER A 434 60.00 4.34 13.51
N PHE A 435 59.54 3.13 13.16
CA PHE A 435 60.38 1.95 12.96
C PHE A 435 61.12 1.94 11.61
N TYR A 436 60.68 2.75 10.66
CA TYR A 436 61.28 2.83 9.30
C TYR A 436 62.29 3.96 9.14
N LYS A 437 62.58 4.73 10.20
CA LYS A 437 63.59 5.77 10.14
C LYS A 437 64.97 5.15 10.10
N VAL A 438 65.59 5.16 8.95
CA VAL A 438 67.00 4.75 8.76
C VAL A 438 67.76 5.93 8.17
N ASP A 439 68.88 6.28 8.77
CA ASP A 439 69.78 7.30 8.25
C ASP A 439 70.77 6.61 7.32
N THR A 440 70.60 6.77 6.03
CA THR A 440 71.49 6.26 4.97
C THR A 440 72.54 7.29 4.54
N SER A 441 72.52 8.51 5.07
CA SER A 441 73.36 9.62 4.65
C SER A 441 74.88 9.44 4.95
N GLU A 442 75.21 8.59 5.92
CA GLU A 442 76.57 8.31 6.31
C GLU A 442 77.22 7.11 5.58
N LEU A 443 76.43 6.44 4.70
CA LEU A 443 76.96 5.32 3.90
C LEU A 443 77.93 5.85 2.83
N LYS A 444 79.12 5.23 2.76
CA LYS A 444 80.15 5.63 1.78
C LYS A 444 80.17 4.75 0.54
N ASP A 445 79.68 3.54 0.66
CA ASP A 445 79.78 2.52 -0.36
C ASP A 445 78.52 2.45 -1.25
N TRP A 446 77.39 2.96 -0.73
CA TRP A 446 76.09 2.89 -1.38
C TRP A 446 75.32 4.21 -1.28
N ASP A 447 74.59 4.59 -2.31
CA ASP A 447 73.55 5.61 -2.34
C ASP A 447 72.21 4.90 -2.37
N ILE A 448 71.32 5.16 -1.40
CA ILE A 448 70.06 4.44 -1.20
C ILE A 448 68.95 5.45 -1.00
N ASP A 449 67.86 5.29 -1.75
CA ASP A 449 66.60 5.99 -1.45
C ASP A 449 65.40 5.04 -1.55
N ILE A 450 64.33 5.37 -0.84
CA ILE A 450 63.19 4.49 -0.62
C ILE A 450 61.88 5.30 -0.75
N ALA A 451 61.02 4.91 -1.69
CA ALA A 451 59.65 5.33 -1.70
C ALA A 451 58.81 4.29 -0.95
N PHE A 452 58.16 4.72 0.10
CA PHE A 452 57.29 3.91 0.94
C PHE A 452 55.95 4.65 1.14
N LYS A 453 54.87 4.08 0.61
CA LYS A 453 53.52 4.70 0.69
C LYS A 453 52.48 3.65 1.11
N PRO A 454 52.04 3.69 2.37
CA PRO A 454 50.93 2.87 2.84
C PRO A 454 49.64 3.15 2.10
N MET A 455 48.84 2.14 1.78
CA MET A 455 47.46 2.25 1.26
C MET A 455 46.51 2.88 2.29
N SER A 456 46.62 2.50 3.57
CA SER A 456 45.68 2.90 4.62
C SER A 456 46.39 3.24 5.94
N GLY A 457 46.93 4.36 6.15
CA GLY A 457 47.53 4.76 7.45
C GLY A 457 48.67 3.85 8.01
N VAL A 458 48.50 2.53 7.93
CA VAL A 458 49.51 1.50 8.28
C VAL A 458 49.74 0.60 7.07
N SER A 459 50.93 -0.01 6.96
CA SER A 459 51.37 -0.80 5.81
C SER A 459 51.67 -2.26 6.16
N GLY A 460 51.26 -3.19 5.28
CA GLY A 460 51.74 -4.56 5.26
C GLY A 460 53.17 -4.71 4.75
N ASP A 461 53.61 -3.76 3.92
CA ASP A 461 54.96 -3.74 3.42
C ASP A 461 55.97 -3.45 4.52
N LEU A 462 57.15 -4.07 4.43
CA LEU A 462 58.27 -3.92 5.35
C LEU A 462 59.57 -3.84 4.56
N TYR A 463 60.38 -2.84 4.87
CA TYR A 463 61.75 -2.82 4.46
C TYR A 463 62.68 -2.68 5.67
N ILE A 464 63.88 -3.27 5.60
CA ILE A 464 64.87 -3.29 6.65
C ILE A 464 66.23 -3.04 6.05
N THR A 465 67.01 -2.13 6.60
CA THR A 465 68.41 -1.92 6.24
C THR A 465 69.31 -2.29 7.37
N PHE A 466 70.30 -3.12 7.15
CA PHE A 466 71.29 -3.57 8.11
C PHE A 466 72.56 -2.77 7.92
N ILE A 467 72.81 -1.80 8.79
CA ILE A 467 73.97 -0.90 8.72
C ILE A 467 74.85 -1.13 9.95
N SER A 468 76.14 -1.31 9.75
CA SER A 468 77.11 -1.43 10.81
C SER A 468 78.42 -0.72 10.37
N GLU A 469 78.99 0.12 11.26
CA GLU A 469 80.22 0.87 10.97
C GLU A 469 80.17 1.69 9.67
N ASN A 470 79.03 2.37 9.40
CA ASN A 470 78.76 3.14 8.22
C ASN A 470 78.90 2.33 6.91
N LYS A 471 78.72 1.01 6.97
CA LYS A 471 78.65 0.10 5.81
C LYS A 471 77.34 -0.61 5.75
N LEU A 472 76.81 -0.74 4.56
CA LEU A 472 75.61 -1.54 4.29
C LEU A 472 75.97 -3.03 4.38
N LYS A 473 75.37 -3.77 5.34
CA LYS A 473 75.56 -5.21 5.52
C LYS A 473 74.49 -6.03 4.87
N GLY A 474 73.29 -5.48 4.73
CA GLY A 474 72.17 -6.14 4.10
C GLY A 474 70.96 -5.23 3.94
N ILE A 475 70.02 -5.70 3.15
CA ILE A 475 68.68 -5.09 3.01
C ILE A 475 67.65 -6.18 2.86
N GLY A 476 66.48 -5.95 3.40
CA GLY A 476 65.33 -6.81 3.23
C GLY A 476 64.12 -6.01 2.77
N ILE A 477 63.30 -6.58 1.91
CA ILE A 477 62.00 -6.11 1.51
C ILE A 477 61.00 -7.26 1.64
N PHE A 478 59.90 -7.01 2.31
CA PHE A 478 58.89 -8.03 2.63
C PHE A 478 57.52 -7.43 2.48
N ASP A 479 56.54 -8.26 2.10
CA ASP A 479 55.13 -7.92 2.03
C ASP A 479 54.31 -8.96 2.80
N ILE A 480 53.51 -8.50 3.74
CA ILE A 480 52.65 -9.33 4.58
C ILE A 480 51.26 -9.43 3.97
N SER A 481 50.79 -10.65 3.75
CA SER A 481 49.47 -10.92 3.16
C SER A 481 48.36 -10.16 3.81
N GLY A 482 47.56 -9.43 3.00
CA GLY A 482 46.46 -8.57 3.45
C GLY A 482 46.95 -7.15 3.77
N HIS A 483 46.00 -6.24 3.95
CA HIS A 483 46.29 -4.82 4.17
C HIS A 483 45.64 -4.26 5.43
N GLY A 484 46.06 -3.12 5.86
CA GLY A 484 45.48 -2.39 6.97
C GLY A 484 46.14 -2.70 8.35
N ILE A 485 45.37 -2.49 9.42
CA ILE A 485 45.93 -2.51 10.80
C ILE A 485 46.52 -3.87 11.19
N ALA A 486 45.84 -4.96 10.76
CA ALA A 486 46.29 -6.31 11.15
C ALA A 486 47.66 -6.66 10.54
N SER A 487 47.81 -6.45 9.21
CA SER A 487 49.11 -6.65 8.54
C SER A 487 50.17 -5.70 9.10
N GLY A 488 49.83 -4.42 9.33
CA GLY A 488 50.75 -3.46 9.91
C GLY A 488 51.24 -3.82 11.31
N LEU A 489 50.46 -4.52 12.13
CA LEU A 489 50.93 -5.04 13.43
C LEU A 489 51.86 -6.25 13.27
N VAL A 490 51.54 -7.11 12.28
CA VAL A 490 52.42 -8.26 11.96
C VAL A 490 53.78 -7.79 11.42
N THR A 491 53.84 -6.69 10.65
CA THR A 491 55.11 -6.12 10.20
C THR A 491 56.03 -5.77 11.34
N MET A 492 55.50 -5.24 12.45
CA MET A 492 56.33 -4.89 13.63
C MET A 492 56.90 -6.12 14.31
N LEU A 493 56.15 -7.22 14.45
CA LEU A 493 56.63 -8.48 14.97
C LEU A 493 57.70 -9.07 14.10
N VAL A 494 57.40 -9.18 12.79
CA VAL A 494 58.28 -9.78 11.79
C VAL A 494 59.60 -9.00 11.67
N LYS A 495 59.58 -7.67 11.66
CA LYS A 495 60.77 -6.82 11.63
C LYS A 495 61.78 -7.20 12.71
N ASN A 496 61.32 -7.32 13.94
CA ASN A 496 62.19 -7.66 15.05
C ASN A 496 62.80 -9.06 14.92
N ILE A 497 62.03 -10.03 14.42
CA ILE A 497 62.50 -11.39 14.16
C ILE A 497 63.60 -11.37 13.09
N ILE A 498 63.36 -10.72 11.96
CA ILE A 498 64.30 -10.64 10.86
C ILE A 498 65.58 -9.94 11.25
N GLU A 499 65.51 -8.80 11.95
CA GLU A 499 66.71 -8.08 12.43
C GLU A 499 67.55 -8.94 13.37
N ASN A 500 66.92 -9.63 14.31
CA ASN A 500 67.61 -10.48 15.26
C ASN A 500 68.32 -11.70 14.63
N GLU A 501 67.60 -12.40 13.73
CA GLU A 501 68.13 -13.61 13.09
C GLU A 501 69.19 -13.27 12.04
N PHE A 502 69.07 -12.18 11.34
CA PHE A 502 70.14 -11.69 10.41
C PHE A 502 71.40 -11.36 11.13
N GLN A 503 71.32 -10.68 12.30
CA GLN A 503 72.48 -10.32 13.10
C GLN A 503 73.15 -11.57 13.70
N LYS A 504 72.41 -12.50 14.25
CA LYS A 504 72.94 -13.76 14.84
C LYS A 504 73.57 -14.65 13.75
N GLY A 505 72.96 -14.67 12.57
CA GLY A 505 73.35 -15.54 11.46
C GLY A 505 74.39 -14.93 10.51
N ILE A 506 75.14 -13.92 10.91
CA ILE A 506 76.10 -13.20 10.03
C ILE A 506 77.15 -14.10 9.38
N ASN A 507 77.47 -15.22 10.03
CA ASN A 507 78.47 -16.20 9.57
C ASN A 507 77.82 -17.47 8.99
N LEU A 508 76.53 -17.52 8.87
CA LEU A 508 75.79 -18.65 8.25
C LEU A 508 75.46 -18.32 6.80
N PRO A 509 75.28 -19.31 5.94
CA PRO A 509 74.73 -19.10 4.60
C PRO A 509 73.37 -18.36 4.68
N LEU A 510 73.06 -17.49 3.73
CA LEU A 510 71.87 -16.63 3.83
C LEU A 510 70.56 -17.40 3.78
N ASN A 511 70.50 -18.53 3.08
CA ASN A 511 69.35 -19.45 3.10
C ASN A 511 69.11 -20.03 4.49
N GLU A 512 70.13 -20.45 5.25
CA GLU A 512 69.95 -20.91 6.62
C GLU A 512 69.45 -19.81 7.58
N VAL A 513 69.82 -18.57 7.31
CA VAL A 513 69.28 -17.41 8.04
C VAL A 513 67.81 -17.25 7.74
N MET A 514 67.37 -17.38 6.47
CA MET A 514 65.98 -17.31 6.06
C MET A 514 65.14 -18.45 6.65
N ASP A 515 65.71 -19.67 6.71
CA ASP A 515 65.08 -20.81 7.37
C ASP A 515 64.78 -20.51 8.86
N LYS A 516 65.74 -19.95 9.59
CA LYS A 516 65.57 -19.55 11.01
C LYS A 516 64.57 -18.44 11.16
N ILE A 517 64.52 -17.46 10.23
CA ILE A 517 63.50 -16.40 10.21
C ILE A 517 62.11 -17.06 10.03
N ASN A 518 61.94 -17.96 9.08
CA ASN A 518 60.71 -18.65 8.84
C ASN A 518 60.22 -19.47 10.06
N GLU A 519 61.09 -20.33 10.60
CA GLU A 519 60.77 -21.10 11.82
C GLU A 519 60.31 -20.20 12.97
N ARG A 520 61.02 -19.13 13.21
CA ARG A 520 60.74 -18.23 14.30
C ARG A 520 59.44 -17.43 14.08
N ILE A 521 59.16 -17.00 12.84
CA ILE A 521 57.90 -16.35 12.51
C ILE A 521 56.72 -17.30 12.72
N ILE A 522 56.86 -18.58 12.29
CA ILE A 522 55.79 -19.58 12.54
C ILE A 522 55.49 -19.74 14.05
N ILE A 523 56.54 -19.81 14.87
CA ILE A 523 56.39 -19.97 16.29
C ILE A 523 55.78 -18.70 16.95
N GLU A 524 56.33 -17.54 16.66
CA GLU A 524 55.93 -16.28 17.35
C GLU A 524 54.58 -15.72 16.89
N LYS A 525 54.20 -15.93 15.61
CA LYS A 525 52.91 -15.47 15.16
C LYS A 525 51.74 -16.36 15.61
N GLY A 526 52.00 -17.63 16.03
CA GLY A 526 50.96 -18.56 16.49
C GLY A 526 49.84 -18.79 15.48
N ASN A 527 48.60 -18.52 15.89
CA ASN A 527 47.39 -18.72 15.08
C ASN A 527 47.07 -17.55 14.10
N ILE A 528 47.98 -16.59 13.95
CA ILE A 528 47.76 -15.51 12.97
C ILE A 528 47.95 -16.09 11.57
N GLU A 529 46.91 -15.96 10.72
CA GLU A 529 46.86 -16.57 9.38
C GLU A 529 47.75 -15.85 8.35
N ASN A 530 48.20 -14.63 8.63
CA ASN A 530 49.04 -13.86 7.68
C ASN A 530 50.36 -14.61 7.43
N TYR A 531 50.77 -14.61 6.16
CA TYR A 531 52.09 -15.03 5.69
C TYR A 531 52.76 -13.84 5.00
N LEU A 532 53.99 -13.96 4.64
CA LEU A 532 54.69 -12.89 3.97
C LEU A 532 55.53 -13.42 2.79
N THR A 533 55.60 -12.62 1.76
CA THR A 533 56.64 -12.75 0.74
C THR A 533 57.81 -11.84 1.07
N GLY A 534 58.99 -12.13 0.64
CA GLY A 534 60.10 -11.22 0.91
C GLY A 534 61.41 -11.62 0.27
N MET A 535 62.31 -10.69 0.30
CA MET A 535 63.66 -10.84 -0.21
C MET A 535 64.67 -10.31 0.80
N LEU A 536 65.67 -11.09 1.07
CA LEU A 536 66.78 -10.73 1.96
C LEU A 536 68.11 -10.75 1.19
N ILE A 537 68.86 -9.67 1.30
CA ILE A 537 70.14 -9.48 0.60
C ILE A 537 71.23 -9.19 1.59
N ARG A 538 72.39 -9.83 1.44
CA ARG A 538 73.60 -9.60 2.23
C ARG A 538 74.73 -9.12 1.33
N PHE A 539 75.46 -8.11 1.79
CA PHE A 539 76.60 -7.52 1.05
C PHE A 539 77.94 -7.91 1.70
N ASN A 540 78.71 -8.78 1.02
CA ASN A 540 80.02 -9.28 1.43
C ASN A 540 81.07 -8.77 0.45
N LYS A 541 81.55 -7.54 0.59
CA LYS A 541 82.47 -6.86 -0.33
C LYS A 541 81.91 -6.92 -1.79
N ASP A 542 82.48 -7.82 -2.61
CA ASP A 542 82.18 -7.95 -4.03
C ASP A 542 81.14 -9.06 -4.27
N ASP A 543 80.95 -9.97 -3.34
CA ASP A 543 79.95 -11.04 -3.40
C ASP A 543 78.65 -10.61 -2.70
N ILE A 544 77.52 -10.62 -3.42
CA ILE A 544 76.22 -10.27 -2.93
C ILE A 544 75.36 -11.52 -2.89
N GLU A 545 74.90 -11.91 -1.70
CA GLU A 545 73.97 -13.02 -1.48
C GLU A 545 72.54 -12.51 -1.50
N LEU A 546 71.63 -13.20 -2.19
CA LEU A 546 70.20 -12.92 -2.24
C LEU A 546 69.40 -14.19 -1.98
N VAL A 547 68.41 -14.11 -1.12
CA VAL A 547 67.39 -15.14 -0.95
C VAL A 547 66.04 -14.53 -1.20
N ASN A 548 65.25 -15.12 -2.12
CA ASN A 548 63.92 -14.68 -2.47
C ASN A 548 62.88 -15.72 -1.99
N ALA A 549 61.93 -15.28 -1.18
CA ALA A 549 60.83 -16.07 -0.67
C ALA A 549 59.47 -15.60 -1.32
N GLY A 550 59.30 -15.91 -2.61
CA GLY A 550 58.04 -15.61 -3.35
C GLY A 550 57.81 -14.13 -3.67
N HIS A 551 58.82 -13.28 -3.53
CA HIS A 551 58.73 -11.85 -3.78
C HIS A 551 59.04 -11.49 -5.26
N PRO A 552 58.56 -10.34 -5.81
CA PRO A 552 58.93 -9.87 -7.14
C PRO A 552 60.46 -9.83 -7.34
N LYS A 553 60.94 -10.20 -8.54
CA LYS A 553 62.39 -10.33 -8.84
C LYS A 553 63.13 -9.01 -8.72
N ALA A 554 64.31 -9.06 -8.13
CA ALA A 554 65.22 -7.92 -8.08
C ALA A 554 65.75 -7.61 -9.50
N ILE A 555 65.88 -6.32 -9.84
CA ILE A 555 66.41 -5.86 -11.10
C ILE A 555 67.79 -5.25 -10.84
N VAL A 556 68.82 -5.64 -11.65
CA VAL A 556 70.13 -5.06 -11.65
C VAL A 556 70.42 -4.34 -12.99
N TYR A 557 70.96 -3.14 -12.86
CA TYR A 557 71.51 -2.38 -13.97
C TYR A 557 73.01 -2.36 -13.87
N HIS A 558 73.71 -2.80 -14.92
CA HIS A 558 75.14 -2.76 -14.99
C HIS A 558 75.58 -1.50 -15.79
N ALA A 559 76.29 -0.57 -15.09
CA ALA A 559 76.61 0.73 -15.64
C ALA A 559 77.62 0.67 -16.77
N GLU A 560 78.54 -0.31 -16.76
CA GLU A 560 79.56 -0.48 -17.80
C GLU A 560 78.95 -1.00 -19.12
N SER A 561 78.07 -1.98 -19.08
CA SER A 561 77.43 -2.60 -20.25
C SER A 561 76.17 -1.91 -20.70
N GLY A 562 75.48 -1.15 -19.80
CA GLY A 562 74.18 -0.61 -20.00
C GLY A 562 73.05 -1.66 -19.96
N GLU A 563 73.38 -2.88 -19.51
CA GLU A 563 72.44 -4.01 -19.46
C GLU A 563 71.53 -3.95 -18.21
N ILE A 564 70.24 -4.26 -18.38
CA ILE A 564 69.29 -4.41 -17.30
C ILE A 564 68.80 -5.83 -17.33
N LYS A 565 68.86 -6.54 -16.22
CA LYS A 565 68.39 -7.92 -16.08
C LYS A 565 67.86 -8.21 -14.66
N ASN A 566 67.09 -9.27 -14.55
CA ASN A 566 66.74 -9.78 -13.24
C ASN A 566 67.95 -10.48 -12.63
N VAL A 567 68.10 -10.37 -11.30
CA VAL A 567 69.17 -11.04 -10.56
C VAL A 567 69.00 -12.55 -10.60
N GLU A 568 67.76 -13.01 -10.46
CA GLU A 568 67.46 -14.44 -10.50
C GLU A 568 67.28 -14.91 -11.95
N GLU A 569 68.07 -15.92 -12.37
CA GLU A 569 67.96 -16.55 -13.70
C GLU A 569 66.70 -17.43 -13.80
N ALA A 570 66.27 -17.70 -15.03
CA ALA A 570 65.15 -18.59 -15.27
C ALA A 570 65.51 -20.03 -14.85
N GLY A 571 64.90 -20.54 -13.82
CA GLY A 571 65.09 -21.90 -13.30
C GLY A 571 65.43 -21.98 -11.82
N VAL A 572 65.73 -20.87 -11.15
CA VAL A 572 65.82 -20.82 -9.65
C VAL A 572 64.38 -20.89 -9.11
N ASN A 573 64.15 -21.85 -8.22
CA ASN A 573 62.82 -22.03 -7.61
C ASN A 573 62.50 -20.82 -6.73
N GLN A 574 61.53 -20.02 -7.20
CA GLN A 574 60.95 -18.89 -6.42
C GLN A 574 59.77 -19.41 -5.59
N PHE A 575 59.89 -20.52 -4.89
CA PHE A 575 58.81 -21.07 -4.12
C PHE A 575 58.98 -20.66 -2.65
N GLY A 576 57.92 -20.13 -2.12
CA GLY A 576 57.74 -20.04 -0.68
C GLY A 576 57.23 -18.69 -0.23
N ALA A 577 56.22 -18.72 0.61
CA ALA A 577 55.86 -17.62 1.48
C ALA A 577 56.37 -17.98 2.91
N ILE A 578 56.96 -17.02 3.57
CA ILE A 578 57.50 -17.16 4.94
C ILE A 578 56.30 -17.18 5.92
N GLY A 579 56.36 -18.03 6.93
CA GLY A 579 55.39 -18.07 8.01
C GLY A 579 54.19 -18.99 7.74
N ILE A 580 54.25 -19.90 6.78
CA ILE A 580 53.20 -20.94 6.58
C ILE A 580 53.70 -22.21 7.30
N ALA A 581 52.96 -22.65 8.32
CA ALA A 581 53.20 -23.92 8.96
C ALA A 581 52.84 -25.07 8.01
N ASP A 582 53.47 -26.21 8.15
CA ASP A 582 53.24 -27.44 7.38
C ASP A 582 53.54 -27.38 5.88
N PHE A 583 54.25 -26.34 5.41
CA PHE A 583 54.70 -26.23 4.03
C PHE A 583 56.24 -26.33 3.98
N PRO A 584 56.80 -27.42 3.47
CA PRO A 584 58.25 -27.55 3.37
C PRO A 584 58.81 -26.56 2.34
N ILE A 585 59.59 -25.60 2.80
CA ILE A 585 60.22 -24.61 1.94
C ILE A 585 61.73 -24.82 2.04
N GLU A 586 62.40 -24.91 0.89
CA GLU A 586 63.86 -24.85 0.81
C GLU A 586 64.22 -23.50 0.20
N PHE A 587 64.91 -22.67 0.94
CA PHE A 587 65.39 -21.41 0.41
C PHE A 587 66.74 -21.59 -0.30
N GLU A 588 66.92 -20.97 -1.46
CA GLU A 588 68.16 -21.01 -2.24
C GLU A 588 68.86 -19.64 -2.17
N THR A 589 70.17 -19.63 -2.03
CA THR A 589 70.95 -18.41 -2.12
C THR A 589 71.50 -18.21 -3.53
N VAL A 590 71.18 -17.03 -4.12
CA VAL A 590 71.74 -16.58 -5.39
C VAL A 590 72.91 -15.66 -5.10
N HIS A 591 74.04 -15.88 -5.78
CA HIS A 591 75.24 -15.06 -5.69
C HIS A 591 75.38 -14.21 -6.94
N PHE A 592 75.65 -12.94 -6.80
CA PHE A 592 75.90 -12.01 -7.90
C PHE A 592 76.86 -10.92 -7.47
N ASN A 593 77.43 -10.25 -8.47
CA ASN A 593 78.40 -9.18 -8.30
C ASN A 593 77.88 -7.86 -8.87
N MET A 594 78.24 -6.76 -8.25
CA MET A 594 77.98 -5.41 -8.72
C MET A 594 79.24 -4.60 -8.71
N SER A 595 79.40 -3.84 -9.79
CA SER A 595 80.56 -2.91 -10.01
C SER A 595 80.14 -1.49 -9.59
N LYS A 596 81.15 -0.61 -9.50
CA LYS A 596 80.86 0.80 -9.20
C LYS A 596 79.96 1.41 -10.29
N GLY A 597 78.89 2.07 -9.83
CA GLY A 597 77.90 2.69 -10.72
C GLY A 597 76.73 1.80 -11.01
N ASP A 598 76.78 0.48 -10.70
CA ASP A 598 75.62 -0.42 -10.88
C ASP A 598 74.49 -0.07 -9.90
N GLU A 599 73.27 -0.31 -10.32
CA GLU A 599 72.06 -0.02 -9.54
C GLU A 599 71.22 -1.29 -9.33
N LEU A 600 70.73 -1.49 -8.10
CA LEU A 600 69.83 -2.57 -7.71
C LEU A 600 68.47 -1.99 -7.37
N VAL A 601 67.41 -2.57 -7.93
CA VAL A 601 66.00 -2.15 -7.74
C VAL A 601 65.21 -3.26 -7.09
N LEU A 602 64.56 -2.93 -5.99
CA LEU A 602 63.66 -3.80 -5.24
C LEU A 602 62.27 -3.15 -5.16
N TYR A 603 61.21 -3.95 -5.22
CA TYR A 603 59.85 -3.43 -5.21
C TYR A 603 58.83 -4.48 -4.75
N THR A 604 57.69 -4.03 -4.16
CA THR A 604 56.54 -4.87 -3.81
C THR A 604 55.56 -4.98 -4.94
N ASP A 605 54.68 -5.98 -4.90
CA ASP A 605 53.69 -6.29 -5.92
C ASP A 605 52.63 -5.22 -6.05
N GLY A 606 52.32 -4.43 -4.99
CA GLY A 606 51.40 -3.29 -5.09
C GLY A 606 51.72 -2.30 -6.20
N ILE A 607 53.03 -2.29 -6.69
CA ILE A 607 53.43 -1.51 -7.84
C ILE A 607 52.98 -2.19 -9.14
N THR A 608 53.27 -3.49 -9.29
CA THR A 608 52.93 -4.25 -10.51
C THR A 608 51.45 -4.46 -10.67
N GLU A 609 50.73 -4.57 -9.55
CA GLU A 609 49.29 -4.77 -9.47
C GLU A 609 48.48 -3.47 -9.52
N CYS A 610 49.17 -2.32 -9.52
CA CYS A 610 48.49 -1.04 -9.71
C CYS A 610 47.71 -1.03 -11.03
N THR A 611 46.39 -0.70 -10.95
CA THR A 611 45.49 -0.76 -12.09
C THR A 611 45.16 0.61 -12.67
N SER A 612 45.08 0.67 -14.00
CA SER A 612 44.53 1.82 -14.72
C SER A 612 42.99 1.83 -14.63
N PRO A 613 42.30 2.94 -14.98
CA PRO A 613 40.83 2.99 -15.10
C PRO A 613 40.27 1.92 -16.08
N ASP A 614 41.04 1.43 -17.00
CA ASP A 614 40.68 0.38 -17.95
C ASP A 614 41.03 -1.04 -17.44
N ASN A 615 41.31 -1.19 -16.12
CA ASN A 615 41.68 -2.46 -15.48
C ASN A 615 42.93 -3.14 -16.06
N LYS A 616 43.91 -2.37 -16.59
CA LYS A 616 45.21 -2.89 -16.99
C LYS A 616 46.19 -2.76 -15.85
N TYR A 617 47.01 -3.77 -15.62
CA TYR A 617 48.08 -3.74 -14.64
C TYR A 617 49.27 -2.90 -15.14
N PHE A 618 49.94 -2.20 -14.22
CA PHE A 618 51.19 -1.48 -14.51
C PHE A 618 52.30 -2.46 -14.90
N GLY A 619 52.37 -3.58 -14.21
CA GLY A 619 53.27 -4.69 -14.52
C GLY A 619 54.74 -4.39 -14.33
N ALA A 620 55.57 -5.42 -14.47
CA ALA A 620 57.02 -5.29 -14.42
C ALA A 620 57.57 -4.42 -15.57
N ASP A 621 56.91 -4.46 -16.75
CA ASP A 621 57.29 -3.62 -17.90
C ASP A 621 57.13 -2.13 -17.61
N GLY A 622 56.13 -1.76 -16.83
CA GLY A 622 55.91 -0.38 -16.38
C GLY A 622 57.06 0.10 -15.48
N ILE A 623 57.49 -0.74 -14.55
CA ILE A 623 58.64 -0.44 -13.67
C ILE A 623 59.89 -0.26 -14.46
N LEU A 624 60.17 -1.21 -15.38
CA LEU A 624 61.35 -1.15 -16.26
C LEU A 624 61.35 0.11 -17.13
N ALA A 625 60.20 0.51 -17.65
CA ALA A 625 60.09 1.72 -18.47
C ALA A 625 60.41 2.99 -17.67
N VAL A 626 59.89 3.10 -16.44
CA VAL A 626 60.17 4.24 -15.54
C VAL A 626 61.64 4.25 -15.13
N PHE A 627 62.16 3.09 -14.73
CA PHE A 627 63.55 2.98 -14.32
C PHE A 627 64.52 3.37 -15.47
N LYS A 628 64.35 2.77 -16.69
CA LYS A 628 65.15 3.10 -17.87
C LYS A 628 65.12 4.58 -18.21
N GLY A 629 63.94 5.22 -18.12
CA GLY A 629 63.77 6.64 -18.41
C GLY A 629 64.49 7.58 -17.44
N ASN A 630 64.93 7.07 -16.27
CA ASN A 630 65.54 7.87 -15.22
C ASN A 630 66.98 7.46 -14.88
N ILE A 631 67.57 6.48 -15.58
CA ILE A 631 68.98 6.11 -15.42
C ILE A 631 69.84 7.34 -15.66
N GLY A 632 70.85 7.55 -14.76
CA GLY A 632 71.73 8.70 -14.80
C GLY A 632 71.32 9.91 -13.99
N HIS A 633 70.07 9.92 -13.47
CA HIS A 633 69.64 10.89 -12.46
C HIS A 633 70.11 10.45 -11.04
N SER A 634 69.95 11.33 -10.05
CA SER A 634 70.20 10.92 -8.64
C SER A 634 69.26 9.79 -8.22
N VAL A 635 69.71 8.90 -7.31
CA VAL A 635 68.86 7.81 -6.81
C VAL A 635 67.57 8.35 -6.23
N LYS A 636 67.60 9.49 -5.57
CA LYS A 636 66.41 10.19 -5.05
C LYS A 636 65.43 10.57 -6.15
N ASP A 637 65.91 11.12 -7.28
CA ASP A 637 65.05 11.51 -8.41
C ASP A 637 64.44 10.27 -9.10
N GLN A 638 65.21 9.19 -9.21
CA GLN A 638 64.74 7.92 -9.73
C GLN A 638 63.60 7.31 -8.90
N VAL A 639 63.82 7.32 -7.55
CA VAL A 639 62.81 6.78 -6.62
C VAL A 639 61.54 7.61 -6.61
N THR A 640 61.63 8.94 -6.72
CA THR A 640 60.46 9.83 -6.75
C THR A 640 59.69 9.76 -8.07
N ALA A 641 60.30 9.35 -9.17
CA ALA A 641 59.67 9.22 -10.49
C ALA A 641 58.60 8.14 -10.53
N LEU A 642 58.76 7.02 -9.82
CA LEU A 642 57.85 5.90 -9.88
C LEU A 642 56.45 6.22 -9.26
N PRO A 643 56.31 6.76 -8.04
CA PRO A 643 55.02 7.16 -7.53
C PRO A 643 54.27 8.18 -8.39
N ALA A 644 55.01 9.06 -9.07
CA ALA A 644 54.44 10.01 -10.03
C ALA A 644 53.90 9.30 -11.30
N ALA A 645 54.62 8.32 -11.80
CA ALA A 645 54.20 7.49 -12.94
C ALA A 645 52.96 6.65 -12.58
N LEU A 646 52.92 6.05 -11.39
CA LEU A 646 51.78 5.28 -10.91
C LEU A 646 50.51 6.13 -10.76
N ARG A 647 50.61 7.34 -10.21
CA ARG A 647 49.47 8.29 -10.13
C ARG A 647 48.94 8.64 -11.53
N LYS A 648 49.84 8.87 -12.49
CA LYS A 648 49.46 9.16 -13.89
C LYS A 648 48.75 7.95 -14.53
N PHE A 649 49.24 6.74 -14.23
CA PHE A 649 48.68 5.50 -14.79
C PHE A 649 47.34 5.15 -14.19
N SER A 650 47.19 5.21 -12.87
CA SER A 650 45.94 4.88 -12.14
C SER A 650 44.87 5.97 -12.21
N GLY A 651 45.26 7.23 -12.46
CA GLY A 651 44.36 8.37 -12.40
C GLY A 651 43.88 8.70 -10.96
N SER A 652 44.53 8.12 -9.93
CA SER A 652 44.13 8.25 -8.52
C SER A 652 45.34 8.63 -7.65
N GLU A 653 45.05 9.38 -6.59
CA GLU A 653 46.04 9.62 -5.51
C GLU A 653 46.11 8.44 -4.53
N ASN A 654 45.07 7.59 -4.48
CA ASN A 654 45.00 6.42 -3.62
C ASN A 654 45.30 5.16 -4.44
N PHE A 655 46.16 4.32 -3.91
CA PHE A 655 46.51 3.03 -4.49
C PHE A 655 45.70 1.91 -3.82
N ASN A 656 45.59 0.77 -4.52
CA ASN A 656 44.82 -0.38 -4.08
C ASN A 656 45.61 -1.28 -3.11
N ASP A 657 46.95 -1.06 -3.04
CA ASP A 657 47.83 -1.78 -2.13
C ASP A 657 48.97 -0.88 -1.64
N ASP A 658 49.76 -1.38 -0.69
CA ASP A 658 50.93 -0.73 -0.18
C ASP A 658 52.00 -0.68 -1.28
N ILE A 659 52.81 0.37 -1.30
CA ILE A 659 53.85 0.58 -2.33
C ILE A 659 55.19 0.78 -1.63
N THR A 660 56.13 -0.12 -1.97
CA THR A 660 57.51 0.00 -1.56
C THR A 660 58.43 -0.14 -2.80
N TYR A 661 59.29 0.86 -3.00
CA TYR A 661 60.24 0.91 -4.10
C TYR A 661 61.60 1.40 -3.60
N ILE A 662 62.63 0.61 -3.81
CA ILE A 662 63.98 0.85 -3.29
C ILE A 662 64.97 0.82 -4.44
N ILE A 663 65.87 1.79 -4.50
CA ILE A 663 67.03 1.79 -5.42
C ILE A 663 68.29 1.93 -4.58
N LEU A 664 69.25 1.05 -4.89
CA LEU A 664 70.58 1.08 -4.31
C LEU A 664 71.61 1.25 -5.45
N LYS A 665 72.49 2.24 -5.36
CA LYS A 665 73.58 2.47 -6.31
C LYS A 665 74.92 2.24 -5.61
N LYS A 666 75.79 1.41 -6.22
CA LYS A 666 77.13 1.15 -5.68
C LYS A 666 78.05 2.32 -6.00
N LEU A 667 78.67 2.93 -4.99
CA LEU A 667 79.52 4.10 -5.09
C LEU A 667 81.06 3.73 -5.17
N SER A 668 81.40 2.64 -4.49
CA SER A 668 82.82 2.22 -4.43
C SER A 668 82.99 0.70 -4.47
#